data_0f552149a8ef879d10b288daa3b316d6
#
_entry.id   0f552149a8ef879d10b288daa3b316d6
#
_cell.length_a   1.000
_cell.length_b   1.000
_cell.length_c   1.000
_cell.angle_alpha   90.00
_cell.angle_beta   90.00
_cell.angle_gamma   90.00
#
_symmetry.space_group_name_H-M   'P 1'
#
loop_
_entity.id
_entity.type
_entity.pdbx_description
1 polymer ?
#
loop_
_entity_poly.entity_id
_entity_poly.type
_entity_poly.pdbx_seq_one_letter_code
_entity_poly.pdbx_strand_id
1 'polypeptide(L)'
;MSDWLKKLIEKIKKSELYKKIEKKLQETQNSKQTVPLKQKILLGISILLILDMSMFLFSSIEKNNQEETELQKISKDLKEIKYFDSNTSALGELLAADKVYFVVNDALEVDVIFQEGNESKEIKNLPIYSITRSIEKELIKANINYQWIKQEDSVPKFIILDFISNHALDLLFIGLIIFMLKSSGMLMIGGGDKFKVYKPKEIKGSMDDIIGYDDIKEEIHHLVDMLKNMALYSKYGIEDIFNIMFSGEQGTGKTTMAVQIAKKLEVPILVTTGNVETGYVAGGANVIKKIYAKANELAQENKYKTCVVFIDEAQNLLRKRGMSREKWADDTPNELLTHLEGVKTINDVRIITIVASNFDESNMQIDEAMAARFKKKIHFRLPNEEEREILLEHFMKPVENKEESIDLKKLAKAFSQTSPRTLQTIVQEASLLAIVKQEQVNQEHLMKAFEVVMIGQSNRKTTKNKEKERHIISIHEIGHFLANFNQTLKENDFDMEKTKNIMKVIKISSESISRANALGYVLSESEDILLSSINELEKEVRILYGGVAAEELVFGKTNITLGSANDIEKVTAILHRLYIETSAYSESKLKLDKIDLLKKEAYKKMEEKSAELYTQTLEVLGSDKELIEHLATELIERWVLSKDEIFEEIMKYKALKINTVN
;
A
#
# COMPACT_ATOMS: atom_id res chain seq x y z
N MET A 1 10.18 -56.77 -20.67
CA MET A 1 9.54 -55.41 -20.87
C MET A 1 8.07 -55.48 -21.32
N SER A 2 7.60 -56.53 -22.04
CA SER A 2 6.22 -56.54 -22.55
C SER A 2 5.11 -56.89 -21.54
N ASP A 3 5.32 -57.86 -20.63
CA ASP A 3 4.25 -58.30 -19.72
C ASP A 3 4.03 -57.40 -18.52
N TRP A 4 5.08 -56.78 -18.01
CA TRP A 4 5.00 -55.83 -16.93
C TRP A 4 4.31 -54.55 -17.39
N LEU A 5 4.67 -54.00 -18.57
CA LEU A 5 4.04 -52.82 -19.14
C LEU A 5 2.53 -53.04 -19.33
N LYS A 6 2.13 -54.20 -19.78
CA LYS A 6 0.70 -54.58 -19.92
C LYS A 6 -0.02 -54.60 -18.56
N LYS A 7 0.61 -55.18 -17.52
CA LYS A 7 0.05 -55.20 -16.15
C LYS A 7 -0.04 -53.80 -15.54
N LEU A 8 0.94 -52.93 -15.79
CA LEU A 8 0.93 -51.54 -15.32
C LEU A 8 -0.16 -50.71 -16.01
N ILE A 9 -0.28 -50.82 -17.34
CA ILE A 9 -1.33 -50.17 -18.13
C ILE A 9 -2.72 -50.62 -17.69
N GLU A 10 -2.90 -51.91 -17.39
CA GLU A 10 -4.17 -52.46 -16.86
C GLU A 10 -4.49 -51.93 -15.47
N LYS A 11 -3.49 -51.73 -14.61
CA LYS A 11 -3.66 -51.21 -13.26
C LYS A 11 -3.99 -49.70 -13.30
N ILE A 12 -3.37 -48.94 -14.20
CA ILE A 12 -3.67 -47.53 -14.44
C ILE A 12 -5.08 -47.36 -14.99
N LYS A 13 -5.49 -48.17 -15.96
CA LYS A 13 -6.86 -48.18 -16.51
C LYS A 13 -7.94 -48.49 -15.49
N LYS A 14 -7.61 -49.28 -14.44
CA LYS A 14 -8.52 -49.61 -13.33
C LYS A 14 -8.59 -48.51 -12.25
N SER A 15 -7.69 -47.50 -12.26
CA SER A 15 -7.68 -46.43 -11.25
C SER A 15 -8.88 -45.50 -11.42
N GLU A 16 -9.42 -45.00 -10.30
CA GLU A 16 -10.54 -44.04 -10.30
C GLU A 16 -10.17 -42.73 -11.03
N LEU A 17 -8.89 -42.35 -10.99
CA LEU A 17 -8.39 -41.14 -11.65
C LEU A 17 -8.45 -41.29 -13.18
N TYR A 18 -8.03 -42.44 -13.72
CA TYR A 18 -8.11 -42.74 -15.15
C TYR A 18 -9.56 -42.76 -15.63
N LYS A 19 -10.46 -43.39 -14.89
CA LYS A 19 -11.90 -43.43 -15.20
C LYS A 19 -12.54 -42.04 -15.20
N LYS A 20 -12.13 -41.17 -14.25
CA LYS A 20 -12.57 -39.75 -14.23
C LYS A 20 -12.05 -38.97 -15.42
N ILE A 21 -10.80 -39.19 -15.84
CA ILE A 21 -10.18 -38.50 -16.99
C ILE A 21 -10.82 -39.01 -18.28
N GLU A 22 -11.04 -40.33 -18.43
CA GLU A 22 -11.67 -40.91 -19.60
C GLU A 22 -13.11 -40.47 -19.77
N LYS A 23 -13.89 -40.38 -18.68
CA LYS A 23 -15.25 -39.84 -18.67
C LYS A 23 -15.27 -38.39 -19.11
N LYS A 24 -14.36 -37.55 -18.62
CA LYS A 24 -14.22 -36.16 -19.02
C LYS A 24 -13.79 -36.01 -20.49
N LEU A 25 -12.96 -36.90 -21.01
CA LEU A 25 -12.56 -36.93 -22.42
C LEU A 25 -13.72 -37.34 -23.34
N GLN A 26 -14.54 -38.30 -22.93
CA GLN A 26 -15.74 -38.71 -23.68
C GLN A 26 -16.83 -37.65 -23.67
N GLU A 27 -17.03 -36.94 -22.53
CA GLU A 27 -17.93 -35.82 -22.43
C GLU A 27 -17.47 -34.64 -23.33
N THR A 28 -16.15 -34.47 -23.51
CA THR A 28 -15.56 -33.42 -24.36
C THR A 28 -15.55 -33.79 -25.86
N GLN A 29 -15.51 -35.08 -26.20
CA GLN A 29 -15.62 -35.54 -27.59
C GLN A 29 -17.06 -35.46 -28.14
N ASN A 30 -18.06 -35.53 -27.26
CA ASN A 30 -19.47 -35.40 -27.64
C ASN A 30 -19.94 -33.97 -27.78
N SER A 31 -19.20 -32.99 -27.19
CA SER A 31 -19.39 -31.58 -27.46
C SER A 31 -18.52 -31.17 -28.65
N LYS A 32 -19.13 -30.60 -29.70
CA LYS A 32 -18.44 -30.07 -30.92
C LYS A 32 -17.42 -28.94 -30.60
N GLN A 33 -16.91 -28.85 -29.38
CA GLN A 33 -15.86 -27.90 -28.98
C GLN A 33 -14.50 -28.57 -29.10
N THR A 34 -13.65 -28.05 -29.96
CA THR A 34 -12.24 -28.43 -30.07
C THR A 34 -11.50 -28.12 -28.78
N VAL A 35 -11.00 -29.14 -28.09
CA VAL A 35 -10.16 -28.97 -26.90
C VAL A 35 -8.95 -28.09 -27.28
N PRO A 36 -8.75 -26.94 -26.62
CA PRO A 36 -7.61 -26.07 -26.91
C PRO A 36 -6.28 -26.84 -26.83
N LEU A 37 -5.37 -26.57 -27.75
CA LEU A 37 -4.05 -27.20 -27.84
C LEU A 37 -3.33 -27.22 -26.47
N LYS A 38 -3.55 -26.17 -25.68
CA LYS A 38 -3.05 -26.02 -24.29
C LYS A 38 -3.46 -27.16 -23.35
N GLN A 39 -4.73 -27.59 -23.40
CA GLN A 39 -5.22 -28.68 -22.55
C GLN A 39 -4.71 -30.04 -23.00
N LYS A 40 -4.49 -30.25 -24.30
CA LYS A 40 -3.87 -31.48 -24.84
C LYS A 40 -2.42 -31.61 -24.42
N ILE A 41 -1.65 -30.52 -24.43
CA ILE A 41 -0.25 -30.48 -23.98
C ILE A 41 -0.17 -30.75 -22.47
N LEU A 42 -1.02 -30.10 -21.67
CA LEU A 42 -1.05 -30.30 -20.21
C LEU A 42 -1.40 -31.74 -19.82
N LEU A 43 -2.35 -32.34 -20.51
CA LEU A 43 -2.74 -33.73 -20.32
C LEU A 43 -1.59 -34.68 -20.69
N GLY A 44 -0.88 -34.42 -21.79
CA GLY A 44 0.30 -35.19 -22.19
C GLY A 44 1.44 -35.15 -21.17
N ILE A 45 1.73 -33.95 -20.63
CA ILE A 45 2.77 -33.79 -19.59
C ILE A 45 2.34 -34.48 -18.29
N SER A 46 1.08 -34.40 -17.88
CA SER A 46 0.57 -35.06 -16.67
C SER A 46 0.65 -36.60 -16.78
N ILE A 47 0.37 -37.14 -17.95
CA ILE A 47 0.48 -38.58 -18.20
C ILE A 47 1.95 -39.03 -18.14
N LEU A 48 2.88 -38.29 -18.75
CA LEU A 48 4.31 -38.55 -18.69
C LEU A 48 4.87 -38.51 -17.27
N LEU A 49 4.47 -37.53 -16.47
CA LEU A 49 4.85 -37.43 -15.05
C LEU A 49 4.34 -38.60 -14.20
N ILE A 50 3.10 -39.05 -14.42
CA ILE A 50 2.52 -40.19 -13.71
C ILE A 50 3.25 -41.50 -14.08
N LEU A 51 3.63 -41.63 -15.35
CA LEU A 51 4.40 -42.79 -15.82
C LEU A 51 5.81 -42.80 -15.23
N ASP A 52 6.50 -41.70 -15.20
CA ASP A 52 7.85 -41.55 -14.66
C ASP A 52 7.89 -41.81 -13.15
N MET A 53 6.93 -41.20 -12.42
CA MET A 53 6.76 -41.39 -10.97
C MET A 53 6.39 -42.84 -10.62
N SER A 54 5.60 -43.54 -11.45
CA SER A 54 5.24 -44.95 -11.23
C SER A 54 6.40 -45.90 -11.51
N MET A 55 7.26 -45.59 -12.49
CA MET A 55 8.50 -46.35 -12.77
C MET A 55 9.52 -46.18 -11.64
N PHE A 56 9.70 -44.98 -11.14
CA PHE A 56 10.59 -44.71 -10.00
C PHE A 56 10.14 -45.40 -8.72
N LEU A 57 8.84 -45.32 -8.35
CA LEU A 57 8.29 -46.01 -7.20
C LEU A 57 8.50 -47.55 -7.29
N PHE A 58 8.34 -48.12 -8.47
CA PHE A 58 8.55 -49.55 -8.67
C PHE A 58 10.04 -49.92 -8.53
N SER A 59 10.95 -49.16 -9.12
CA SER A 59 12.40 -49.34 -8.98
C SER A 59 12.87 -49.24 -7.53
N SER A 60 12.34 -48.26 -6.79
CA SER A 60 12.66 -48.06 -5.37
C SER A 60 12.13 -49.16 -4.47
N ILE A 61 10.92 -49.68 -4.75
CA ILE A 61 10.35 -50.86 -4.02
C ILE A 61 11.17 -52.10 -4.29
N GLU A 62 11.64 -52.32 -5.53
CA GLU A 62 12.46 -53.49 -5.90
C GLU A 62 13.84 -53.43 -5.24
N LYS A 63 14.45 -52.25 -5.14
CA LYS A 63 15.73 -52.02 -4.45
C LYS A 63 15.58 -52.20 -2.94
N ASN A 64 14.50 -51.65 -2.35
CA ASN A 64 14.20 -51.81 -0.92
C ASN A 64 13.96 -53.26 -0.53
N ASN A 65 13.27 -54.05 -1.36
CA ASN A 65 13.05 -55.48 -1.13
C ASN A 65 14.36 -56.30 -1.19
N GLN A 66 15.37 -55.88 -1.98
CA GLN A 66 16.69 -56.52 -1.99
C GLN A 66 17.51 -56.17 -0.74
N GLU A 67 17.48 -54.91 -0.30
CA GLU A 67 18.14 -54.45 0.93
C GLU A 67 17.49 -55.03 2.20
N GLU A 68 16.15 -55.15 2.24
CA GLU A 68 15.42 -55.79 3.34
C GLU A 68 15.75 -57.29 3.45
N THR A 69 16.04 -57.96 2.33
CA THR A 69 16.44 -59.38 2.32
C THR A 69 17.87 -59.55 2.83
N GLU A 70 18.78 -58.62 2.58
CA GLU A 70 20.14 -58.64 3.14
C GLU A 70 20.14 -58.30 4.63
N LEU A 71 19.36 -57.30 5.06
CA LEU A 71 19.19 -56.92 6.48
C LEU A 71 18.54 -58.03 7.30
N GLN A 72 17.55 -58.78 6.73
CA GLN A 72 16.96 -59.96 7.37
C GLN A 72 17.94 -61.10 7.51
N LYS A 73 18.90 -61.29 6.57
CA LYS A 73 20.00 -62.23 6.71
C LYS A 73 20.94 -61.83 7.84
N ILE A 74 21.37 -60.59 7.89
CA ILE A 74 22.24 -60.04 8.94
C ILE A 74 21.55 -60.13 10.32
N SER A 75 20.26 -59.77 10.41
CA SER A 75 19.47 -59.86 11.65
C SER A 75 19.27 -61.31 12.15
N LYS A 76 19.33 -62.28 11.27
CA LYS A 76 19.22 -63.70 11.63
C LYS A 76 20.52 -64.28 12.19
N ASP A 77 21.65 -63.76 11.74
CA ASP A 77 22.98 -64.10 12.22
C ASP A 77 23.33 -63.40 13.57
N LEU A 78 22.62 -62.31 13.91
CA LEU A 78 22.83 -61.51 15.14
C LEU A 78 21.94 -61.95 16.33
N LYS A 79 21.29 -63.11 16.32
CA LYS A 79 20.32 -63.52 17.35
C LYS A 79 20.87 -63.92 18.73
N GLU A 80 22.20 -63.83 18.97
CA GLU A 80 22.80 -64.03 20.29
C GLU A 80 23.70 -62.80 20.66
N ILE A 81 23.09 -61.70 21.08
CA ILE A 81 23.81 -60.51 21.55
C ILE A 81 23.88 -60.52 23.07
N LYS A 82 25.10 -60.53 23.66
CA LYS A 82 25.32 -60.30 25.08
C LYS A 82 25.56 -58.82 25.38
N TYR A 83 24.80 -58.26 26.33
CA TYR A 83 24.97 -56.88 26.81
C TYR A 83 26.27 -56.69 27.59
N PHE A 84 26.96 -55.56 27.36
CA PHE A 84 28.18 -55.13 28.08
C PHE A 84 27.92 -53.93 28.99
N ASP A 85 28.52 -53.93 30.16
CA ASP A 85 28.50 -52.83 31.14
C ASP A 85 29.59 -51.80 30.83
N SER A 86 29.29 -50.55 31.03
CA SER A 86 29.91 -49.32 30.44
C SER A 86 31.30 -48.88 30.95
N ASN A 87 32.20 -49.79 31.43
CA ASN A 87 33.42 -49.35 32.10
C ASN A 87 34.77 -49.98 31.63
N THR A 88 34.85 -50.56 30.45
CA THR A 88 36.12 -51.01 29.89
C THR A 88 36.40 -50.39 28.53
N SER A 89 37.67 -50.15 28.23
CA SER A 89 38.12 -49.43 27.02
C SER A 89 37.55 -49.96 25.74
N ALA A 90 36.37 -49.45 25.36
CA ALA A 90 35.61 -49.84 24.19
C ALA A 90 36.43 -49.85 22.87
N LEU A 91 37.47 -49.07 22.79
CA LEU A 91 38.36 -49.01 21.62
C LEU A 91 39.24 -50.29 21.52
N GLY A 92 39.67 -50.85 22.64
CA GLY A 92 40.48 -52.09 22.63
C GLY A 92 39.68 -53.31 22.16
N GLU A 93 38.43 -53.39 22.54
CA GLU A 93 37.51 -54.44 22.11
C GLU A 93 37.09 -54.30 20.62
N LEU A 94 36.89 -53.09 20.14
CA LEU A 94 36.64 -52.82 18.74
C LEU A 94 37.83 -53.20 17.83
N LEU A 95 39.06 -53.02 18.31
CA LEU A 95 40.28 -53.40 17.58
C LEU A 95 40.60 -54.91 17.62
N ALA A 96 39.93 -55.67 18.45
CA ALA A 96 39.99 -57.15 18.48
C ALA A 96 38.88 -57.84 17.66
N ALA A 97 37.92 -57.04 17.15
CA ALA A 97 36.79 -57.61 16.43
C ALA A 97 37.10 -57.98 14.98
N ASP A 98 36.45 -59.04 14.50
CA ASP A 98 36.53 -59.45 13.09
C ASP A 98 35.72 -58.52 12.16
N LYS A 99 34.60 -58.00 12.66
CA LYS A 99 33.71 -57.10 11.95
C LYS A 99 33.03 -56.11 12.88
N VAL A 100 32.83 -54.87 12.42
CA VAL A 100 32.18 -53.80 13.19
C VAL A 100 31.06 -53.17 12.35
N TYR A 101 29.89 -52.98 12.97
CA TYR A 101 28.73 -52.35 12.38
C TYR A 101 28.33 -51.12 13.21
N PHE A 102 28.19 -49.99 12.56
CA PHE A 102 27.69 -48.73 13.15
C PHE A 102 26.22 -48.55 12.71
N VAL A 103 25.28 -48.77 13.60
CA VAL A 103 23.85 -48.66 13.33
C VAL A 103 23.36 -47.27 13.83
N VAL A 104 23.01 -46.37 12.91
CA VAL A 104 22.55 -45.03 13.24
C VAL A 104 21.03 -45.04 13.44
N ASN A 105 20.56 -44.58 14.60
CA ASN A 105 19.13 -44.41 14.87
C ASN A 105 18.67 -42.94 14.56
N ASP A 106 17.34 -42.68 14.58
CA ASP A 106 16.75 -41.40 14.26
C ASP A 106 17.06 -40.24 15.25
N ALA A 107 17.60 -40.59 16.44
CA ALA A 107 17.99 -39.65 17.49
C ALA A 107 19.43 -39.13 17.34
N LEU A 108 20.12 -39.41 16.23
CA LEU A 108 21.54 -39.10 16.03
C LEU A 108 22.45 -39.84 17.03
N GLU A 109 22.02 -40.97 17.50
CA GLU A 109 22.79 -41.93 18.29
C GLU A 109 23.20 -43.10 17.42
N VAL A 110 24.29 -43.78 17.78
CA VAL A 110 24.83 -44.91 17.06
C VAL A 110 24.95 -46.10 18.00
N ASP A 111 24.37 -47.20 17.62
CA ASP A 111 24.61 -48.49 18.26
C ASP A 111 25.78 -49.17 17.53
N VAL A 112 26.82 -49.52 18.26
CA VAL A 112 28.00 -50.19 17.71
C VAL A 112 27.90 -51.68 17.99
N ILE A 113 27.76 -52.50 16.95
CA ILE A 113 27.73 -53.93 17.04
C ILE A 113 29.04 -54.49 16.48
N PHE A 114 29.75 -55.29 17.24
CA PHE A 114 31.00 -55.87 16.79
C PHE A 114 31.05 -57.40 17.07
N GLN A 115 31.70 -58.10 16.20
CA GLN A 115 31.77 -59.55 16.19
C GLN A 115 33.21 -60.02 16.43
N GLU A 116 33.41 -60.89 17.43
CA GLU A 116 34.66 -61.51 17.78
C GLU A 116 34.47 -63.04 17.72
N GLY A 117 34.94 -63.71 16.68
CA GLY A 117 34.66 -65.12 16.44
C GLY A 117 33.16 -65.40 16.27
N ASN A 118 32.57 -66.23 17.14
CA ASN A 118 31.15 -66.63 17.12
C ASN A 118 30.29 -65.75 18.09
N GLU A 119 30.86 -64.80 18.81
CA GLU A 119 30.15 -63.94 19.77
C GLU A 119 29.97 -62.55 19.18
N SER A 120 28.75 -61.98 19.34
CA SER A 120 28.45 -60.61 18.95
C SER A 120 28.20 -59.77 20.22
N LYS A 121 28.83 -58.60 20.28
CA LYS A 121 28.70 -57.61 21.38
C LYS A 121 28.11 -56.30 20.85
N GLU A 122 27.38 -55.56 21.70
CA GLU A 122 26.70 -54.35 21.31
C GLU A 122 26.95 -53.24 22.34
N ILE A 123 27.24 -52.02 21.85
CA ILE A 123 27.32 -50.77 22.65
C ILE A 123 26.22 -49.86 22.15
N LYS A 124 25.23 -49.55 23.01
CA LYS A 124 24.06 -48.75 22.63
C LYS A 124 24.16 -47.27 22.91
N ASN A 125 23.41 -46.50 22.13
CA ASN A 125 23.14 -45.07 22.35
C ASN A 125 24.40 -44.19 22.45
N LEU A 126 25.40 -44.44 21.63
CA LEU A 126 26.56 -43.56 21.52
C LEU A 126 26.21 -42.34 20.70
N PRO A 127 26.49 -41.14 21.17
CA PRO A 127 26.29 -39.95 20.33
C PRO A 127 27.12 -40.02 19.05
N ILE A 128 26.52 -39.74 17.89
CA ILE A 128 27.17 -39.86 16.57
C ILE A 128 28.51 -39.15 16.49
N TYR A 129 28.66 -38.04 17.22
CA TYR A 129 29.92 -37.25 17.28
C TYR A 129 31.04 -37.93 18.10
N SER A 130 30.70 -38.96 18.89
CA SER A 130 31.71 -39.74 19.66
C SER A 130 32.46 -40.73 18.75
N ILE A 131 31.89 -41.07 17.59
CA ILE A 131 32.55 -41.91 16.58
C ILE A 131 33.31 -41.00 15.63
N THR A 132 34.50 -40.64 16.03
CA THR A 132 35.35 -39.72 15.29
C THR A 132 36.05 -40.41 14.11
N ARG A 133 36.48 -39.64 13.09
CA ARG A 133 37.36 -40.11 12.00
C ARG A 133 38.64 -40.82 12.49
N SER A 134 39.01 -40.65 13.75
CA SER A 134 40.17 -41.35 14.36
C SER A 134 39.84 -42.80 14.62
N ILE A 135 38.62 -43.16 15.06
CA ILE A 135 38.18 -44.55 15.25
C ILE A 135 38.14 -45.29 13.92
N GLU A 136 37.57 -44.68 12.89
CA GLU A 136 37.56 -45.27 11.54
C GLU A 136 39.00 -45.51 11.02
N LYS A 137 39.92 -44.56 11.25
CA LYS A 137 41.33 -44.73 10.85
C LYS A 137 42.05 -45.85 11.60
N GLU A 138 41.75 -46.05 12.86
CA GLU A 138 42.34 -47.13 13.66
C GLU A 138 41.78 -48.50 13.22
N LEU A 139 40.46 -48.58 12.91
CA LEU A 139 39.85 -49.81 12.34
C LEU A 139 40.47 -50.15 10.97
N ILE A 140 40.70 -49.16 10.12
CA ILE A 140 41.34 -49.35 8.80
C ILE A 140 42.79 -49.82 8.99
N LYS A 141 43.57 -49.21 9.93
CA LYS A 141 44.95 -49.64 10.23
C LYS A 141 45.01 -51.09 10.76
N ALA A 142 44.01 -51.48 11.55
CA ALA A 142 43.89 -52.82 12.08
C ALA A 142 43.36 -53.85 11.08
N ASN A 143 43.02 -53.42 9.85
CA ASN A 143 42.44 -54.19 8.76
C ASN A 143 41.08 -54.83 9.13
N ILE A 144 40.28 -54.13 9.97
CA ILE A 144 38.96 -54.58 10.41
C ILE A 144 37.91 -54.09 9.43
N ASN A 145 37.05 -54.95 8.97
CA ASN A 145 35.92 -54.62 8.11
C ASN A 145 34.85 -53.92 8.96
N TYR A 146 34.48 -52.68 8.63
CA TYR A 146 33.38 -52.00 9.25
C TYR A 146 32.35 -51.51 8.23
N GLN A 147 31.07 -51.39 8.64
CA GLN A 147 29.98 -50.89 7.84
C GLN A 147 29.10 -49.97 8.64
N TRP A 148 28.64 -48.89 8.00
CA TRP A 148 27.60 -47.99 8.53
C TRP A 148 26.24 -48.51 8.07
N ILE A 149 25.32 -48.77 9.01
CA ILE A 149 23.96 -49.24 8.76
C ILE A 149 23.03 -48.15 9.33
N LYS A 150 22.07 -47.70 8.57
CA LYS A 150 21.04 -46.80 9.06
C LYS A 150 19.80 -47.60 9.43
N GLN A 151 19.34 -47.44 10.67
CA GLN A 151 18.11 -48.09 11.12
C GLN A 151 16.93 -47.27 10.54
N GLU A 152 16.14 -47.84 9.63
CA GLU A 152 15.01 -47.17 9.02
C GLU A 152 13.74 -47.36 9.84
N ASP A 153 13.24 -46.26 10.40
CA ASP A 153 11.83 -46.05 10.72
C ASP A 153 11.34 -44.82 10.01
N SER A 154 11.06 -44.90 8.73
CA SER A 154 10.11 -44.08 7.91
C SER A 154 10.47 -44.09 6.42
N VAL A 155 10.05 -45.04 5.73
CA VAL A 155 10.14 -45.25 4.27
C VAL A 155 9.66 -44.06 3.41
N PRO A 156 8.70 -43.14 3.81
CA PRO A 156 8.21 -42.10 2.90
C PRO A 156 9.18 -40.94 2.63
N LYS A 157 10.00 -40.52 3.60
CA LYS A 157 10.87 -39.32 3.44
C LYS A 157 12.10 -39.58 2.57
N PHE A 158 12.66 -40.75 2.62
CA PHE A 158 13.87 -41.09 1.89
C PHE A 158 13.60 -41.27 0.39
N ILE A 159 12.48 -41.91 0.05
CA ILE A 159 12.04 -42.11 -1.35
C ILE A 159 11.82 -40.75 -2.03
N ILE A 160 11.26 -39.73 -1.31
CA ILE A 160 11.03 -38.40 -1.83
C ILE A 160 12.36 -37.67 -2.04
N LEU A 161 13.31 -37.78 -1.13
CA LEU A 161 14.61 -37.14 -1.23
C LEU A 161 15.48 -37.73 -2.35
N ASP A 162 15.47 -39.05 -2.52
CA ASP A 162 16.21 -39.73 -3.56
C ASP A 162 15.58 -39.48 -4.95
N PHE A 163 14.24 -39.42 -5.01
CA PHE A 163 13.52 -38.97 -6.20
C PHE A 163 13.91 -37.54 -6.58
N ILE A 164 13.90 -36.59 -5.60
CA ILE A 164 14.28 -35.20 -5.85
C ILE A 164 15.75 -35.10 -6.30
N SER A 165 16.66 -35.89 -5.70
CA SER A 165 18.08 -35.87 -6.05
C SER A 165 18.33 -36.40 -7.46
N ASN A 166 17.70 -37.49 -7.83
CA ASN A 166 17.89 -38.17 -9.12
C ASN A 166 17.18 -37.47 -10.29
N HIS A 167 16.06 -36.75 -9.98
CA HIS A 167 15.27 -36.02 -10.97
C HIS A 167 15.34 -34.47 -10.79
N ALA A 168 16.33 -33.97 -10.04
CA ALA A 168 16.44 -32.53 -9.74
C ALA A 168 16.49 -31.67 -11.01
N LEU A 169 17.17 -32.11 -12.07
CA LEU A 169 17.23 -31.43 -13.35
C LEU A 169 15.89 -31.45 -14.09
N ASP A 170 15.20 -32.59 -14.07
CA ASP A 170 13.88 -32.74 -14.72
C ASP A 170 12.81 -31.93 -14.01
N LEU A 171 12.81 -31.93 -12.66
CA LEU A 171 11.94 -31.11 -11.85
C LEU A 171 12.22 -29.61 -12.04
N LEU A 172 13.50 -29.23 -12.18
CA LEU A 172 13.90 -27.85 -12.46
C LEU A 172 13.46 -27.44 -13.86
N PHE A 173 13.58 -28.34 -14.85
CA PHE A 173 13.13 -28.08 -16.23
C PHE A 173 11.61 -27.98 -16.32
N ILE A 174 10.87 -28.85 -15.61
CA ILE A 174 9.42 -28.75 -15.49
C ILE A 174 9.01 -27.48 -14.75
N GLY A 175 9.68 -27.13 -13.67
CA GLY A 175 9.50 -25.88 -12.95
C GLY A 175 9.73 -24.67 -13.84
N LEU A 176 10.76 -24.70 -14.68
CA LEU A 176 11.08 -23.66 -15.65
C LEU A 176 10.01 -23.56 -16.76
N ILE A 177 9.50 -24.70 -17.24
CA ILE A 177 8.37 -24.71 -18.19
C ILE A 177 7.10 -24.17 -17.54
N ILE A 178 6.77 -24.57 -16.31
CA ILE A 178 5.62 -24.04 -15.56
C ILE A 178 5.81 -22.54 -15.31
N PHE A 179 7.03 -22.10 -14.96
CA PHE A 179 7.38 -20.70 -14.80
C PHE A 179 7.24 -19.91 -16.11
N MET A 180 7.75 -20.44 -17.23
CA MET A 180 7.58 -19.84 -18.55
C MET A 180 6.11 -19.79 -18.99
N LEU A 181 5.34 -20.84 -18.74
CA LEU A 181 3.91 -20.87 -19.05
C LEU A 181 3.11 -19.91 -18.14
N LYS A 182 3.53 -19.73 -16.90
CA LYS A 182 2.97 -18.76 -15.97
C LYS A 182 3.37 -17.33 -16.33
N SER A 183 4.64 -17.10 -16.71
CA SER A 183 5.14 -15.78 -17.12
C SER A 183 4.57 -15.31 -18.46
N SER A 184 4.27 -16.24 -19.36
CA SER A 184 3.57 -15.94 -20.63
C SER A 184 2.06 -15.78 -20.49
N GLY A 185 1.52 -15.80 -19.24
CA GLY A 185 0.09 -15.76 -18.99
C GLY A 185 -0.66 -17.01 -19.46
N MET A 186 0.06 -18.07 -19.79
CA MET A 186 -0.48 -19.31 -20.35
C MET A 186 -1.01 -20.27 -19.29
N LEU A 187 -0.49 -20.17 -18.05
CA LEU A 187 -0.95 -20.90 -16.87
C LEU A 187 -1.39 -19.89 -15.81
N MET A 188 -2.69 -19.66 -15.68
CA MET A 188 -3.25 -18.95 -14.53
C MET A 188 -3.42 -19.94 -13.36
N ILE A 189 -2.33 -20.25 -12.65
CA ILE A 189 -2.37 -21.00 -11.40
C ILE A 189 -2.29 -19.97 -10.26
N GLY A 190 -3.44 -19.74 -9.57
CA GLY A 190 -3.47 -19.18 -8.23
C GLY A 190 -3.19 -17.68 -8.11
N GLY A 191 -3.91 -16.83 -8.85
CA GLY A 191 -4.16 -15.46 -8.41
C GLY A 191 -5.57 -15.43 -7.83
N GLY A 192 -5.73 -15.17 -6.54
CA GLY A 192 -7.05 -14.87 -5.96
C GLY A 192 -7.73 -13.77 -6.77
N ASP A 193 -9.05 -13.81 -6.86
CA ASP A 193 -9.80 -12.80 -7.61
C ASP A 193 -9.43 -11.39 -7.09
N LYS A 194 -8.89 -10.54 -7.98
CA LYS A 194 -8.52 -9.15 -7.66
C LYS A 194 -9.74 -8.23 -7.52
N PHE A 195 -10.91 -8.80 -7.28
CA PHE A 195 -12.15 -8.07 -7.09
C PHE A 195 -13.00 -8.69 -5.99
N LYS A 196 -13.85 -7.86 -5.38
CA LYS A 196 -14.85 -8.27 -4.38
C LYS A 196 -16.24 -8.09 -4.97
N VAL A 197 -17.12 -9.04 -4.72
CA VAL A 197 -18.52 -8.99 -5.16
C VAL A 197 -19.40 -8.78 -3.94
N TYR A 198 -20.32 -7.82 -4.02
CA TYR A 198 -21.34 -7.58 -3.01
C TYR A 198 -22.72 -7.70 -3.65
N LYS A 199 -23.59 -8.50 -3.04
CA LYS A 199 -25.00 -8.57 -3.41
C LYS A 199 -25.78 -7.45 -2.70
N PRO A 200 -26.88 -6.95 -3.26
CA PRO A 200 -27.65 -5.83 -2.69
C PRO A 200 -28.04 -6.05 -1.22
N LYS A 201 -28.37 -7.28 -0.85
CA LYS A 201 -28.78 -7.67 0.51
C LYS A 201 -27.63 -7.67 1.53
N GLU A 202 -26.39 -7.77 1.06
CA GLU A 202 -25.18 -7.80 1.90
C GLU A 202 -24.69 -6.39 2.22
N ILE A 203 -25.15 -5.38 1.46
CA ILE A 203 -24.72 -3.99 1.62
C ILE A 203 -25.48 -3.36 2.78
N LYS A 204 -24.74 -2.98 3.84
CA LYS A 204 -25.27 -2.30 5.03
C LYS A 204 -25.46 -0.81 4.76
N GLY A 205 -26.29 -0.14 5.60
CA GLY A 205 -26.55 1.28 5.52
C GLY A 205 -27.42 1.69 4.33
N SER A 206 -27.66 2.97 4.17
CA SER A 206 -28.39 3.59 3.04
C SER A 206 -27.58 4.78 2.49
N MET A 207 -28.01 5.34 1.38
CA MET A 207 -27.42 6.58 0.84
C MET A 207 -27.68 7.76 1.79
N ASP A 208 -28.80 7.73 2.50
CA ASP A 208 -29.20 8.77 3.44
C ASP A 208 -28.34 8.75 4.73
N ASP A 209 -27.69 7.62 5.01
CA ASP A 209 -26.73 7.49 6.13
C ASP A 209 -25.38 8.16 5.83
N ILE A 210 -25.13 8.55 4.57
CA ILE A 210 -23.92 9.31 4.19
C ILE A 210 -24.16 10.77 4.61
N ILE A 211 -23.33 11.25 5.52
CA ILE A 211 -23.46 12.59 6.09
C ILE A 211 -22.83 13.63 5.18
N GLY A 212 -23.49 14.77 5.02
CA GLY A 212 -23.09 15.83 4.12
C GLY A 212 -23.33 15.51 2.66
N TYR A 213 -22.79 16.33 1.76
CA TYR A 213 -22.87 16.16 0.31
C TYR A 213 -24.30 16.11 -0.25
N ASP A 214 -25.20 16.95 0.26
CA ASP A 214 -26.60 16.91 -0.17
C ASP A 214 -26.76 17.25 -1.65
N ASP A 215 -25.93 18.15 -2.19
CA ASP A 215 -25.77 18.45 -3.59
C ASP A 215 -25.41 17.21 -4.43
N ILE A 216 -24.39 16.46 -3.98
CA ILE A 216 -23.96 15.23 -4.65
C ILE A 216 -25.01 14.12 -4.51
N LYS A 217 -25.66 14.00 -3.37
CA LYS A 217 -26.74 13.02 -3.17
C LYS A 217 -27.91 13.29 -4.11
N GLU A 218 -28.35 14.55 -4.25
CA GLU A 218 -29.41 14.92 -5.18
C GLU A 218 -29.05 14.55 -6.62
N GLU A 219 -27.81 14.86 -7.05
CA GLU A 219 -27.31 14.48 -8.36
C GLU A 219 -27.30 12.96 -8.57
N ILE A 220 -26.92 12.19 -7.55
CA ILE A 220 -26.92 10.73 -7.60
C ILE A 220 -28.35 10.17 -7.56
N HIS A 221 -29.27 10.78 -6.81
CA HIS A 221 -30.67 10.39 -6.84
C HIS A 221 -31.25 10.51 -8.25
N HIS A 222 -31.00 11.63 -8.94
CA HIS A 222 -31.39 11.81 -10.35
C HIS A 222 -30.75 10.77 -11.26
N LEU A 223 -29.46 10.46 -11.05
CA LEU A 223 -28.76 9.42 -11.81
C LEU A 223 -29.40 8.04 -11.60
N VAL A 224 -29.69 7.67 -10.35
CA VAL A 224 -30.33 6.39 -10.02
C VAL A 224 -31.73 6.30 -10.62
N ASP A 225 -32.51 7.39 -10.56
CA ASP A 225 -33.85 7.43 -11.17
C ASP A 225 -33.76 7.25 -12.69
N MET A 226 -32.86 7.94 -13.35
CA MET A 226 -32.59 7.77 -14.77
C MET A 226 -32.20 6.32 -15.11
N LEU A 227 -31.27 5.72 -14.36
CA LEU A 227 -30.83 4.34 -14.58
C LEU A 227 -31.95 3.31 -14.36
N LYS A 228 -32.92 3.59 -13.46
CA LYS A 228 -34.12 2.77 -13.26
C LYS A 228 -35.15 2.93 -14.40
N ASN A 229 -35.29 4.13 -14.93
CA ASN A 229 -36.37 4.51 -15.85
C ASN A 229 -35.85 4.82 -17.25
N MET A 230 -34.78 4.17 -17.71
CA MET A 230 -34.09 4.47 -18.98
C MET A 230 -35.03 4.49 -20.20
N ALA A 231 -36.03 3.60 -20.25
CA ALA A 231 -37.01 3.58 -21.31
C ALA A 231 -37.86 4.88 -21.40
N LEU A 232 -38.05 5.58 -20.28
CA LEU A 232 -38.68 6.89 -20.25
C LEU A 232 -37.74 7.97 -20.80
N TYR A 233 -36.50 8.00 -20.27
CA TYR A 233 -35.49 9.00 -20.64
C TYR A 233 -35.11 8.90 -22.14
N SER A 234 -35.07 7.70 -22.68
CA SER A 234 -34.81 7.44 -24.09
C SER A 234 -35.88 8.09 -25.02
N LYS A 235 -37.13 8.20 -24.56
CA LYS A 235 -38.19 8.90 -25.32
C LYS A 235 -37.96 10.41 -25.44
N TYR A 236 -37.14 10.98 -24.54
CA TYR A 236 -36.72 12.36 -24.58
C TYR A 236 -35.34 12.57 -25.26
N GLY A 237 -34.86 11.53 -25.96
CA GLY A 237 -33.57 11.59 -26.67
C GLY A 237 -32.35 11.51 -25.77
N ILE A 238 -32.55 11.15 -24.51
CA ILE A 238 -31.41 10.93 -23.56
C ILE A 238 -30.87 9.54 -23.82
N GLU A 239 -29.61 9.48 -24.25
CA GLU A 239 -28.90 8.23 -24.46
C GLU A 239 -28.56 7.53 -23.16
N ASP A 240 -28.39 6.21 -23.23
CA ASP A 240 -27.98 5.37 -22.12
C ASP A 240 -26.65 5.84 -21.52
N ILE A 241 -26.64 6.11 -20.20
CA ILE A 241 -25.43 6.46 -19.43
C ILE A 241 -25.03 5.26 -18.57
N PHE A 242 -24.02 4.53 -19.06
CA PHE A 242 -23.50 3.37 -18.32
C PHE A 242 -22.12 3.61 -17.74
N ASN A 243 -21.43 4.67 -18.16
CA ASN A 243 -20.09 4.98 -17.69
C ASN A 243 -20.09 6.29 -16.90
N ILE A 244 -19.69 6.19 -15.63
CA ILE A 244 -19.71 7.27 -14.65
C ILE A 244 -18.31 7.46 -14.09
N MET A 245 -17.87 8.69 -13.95
CA MET A 245 -16.59 9.02 -13.35
C MET A 245 -16.81 9.78 -12.04
N PHE A 246 -16.20 9.29 -10.97
CA PHE A 246 -16.07 9.98 -9.69
C PHE A 246 -14.66 10.55 -9.58
N SER A 247 -14.56 11.84 -9.32
CA SER A 247 -13.29 12.54 -9.06
C SER A 247 -13.30 13.15 -7.67
N GLY A 248 -12.14 13.53 -7.16
CA GLY A 248 -11.99 14.20 -5.87
C GLY A 248 -11.03 13.50 -4.93
N GLU A 249 -10.74 14.11 -3.80
CA GLU A 249 -9.72 13.66 -2.86
C GLU A 249 -10.00 12.30 -2.22
N GLN A 250 -8.94 11.66 -1.70
CA GLN A 250 -9.07 10.38 -1.01
C GLN A 250 -9.85 10.55 0.31
N GLY A 251 -10.72 9.58 0.61
CA GLY A 251 -11.49 9.60 1.86
C GLY A 251 -12.78 10.42 1.83
N THR A 252 -13.18 10.94 0.65
CA THR A 252 -14.44 11.71 0.46
C THR A 252 -15.68 10.84 0.28
N GLY A 253 -15.56 9.50 0.33
CA GLY A 253 -16.71 8.60 0.30
C GLY A 253 -17.10 8.05 -1.08
N LYS A 254 -16.28 8.23 -2.13
CA LYS A 254 -16.54 7.73 -3.50
C LYS A 254 -16.91 6.24 -3.55
N THR A 255 -16.13 5.40 -2.89
CA THR A 255 -16.36 3.94 -2.82
C THR A 255 -17.68 3.62 -2.10
N THR A 256 -17.95 4.29 -0.99
CA THR A 256 -19.21 4.13 -0.22
C THR A 256 -20.40 4.49 -1.08
N MET A 257 -20.33 5.61 -1.79
CA MET A 257 -21.40 6.09 -2.66
C MET A 257 -21.67 5.11 -3.82
N ALA A 258 -20.63 4.59 -4.48
CA ALA A 258 -20.80 3.59 -5.55
C ALA A 258 -21.50 2.32 -5.05
N VAL A 259 -21.17 1.86 -3.85
CA VAL A 259 -21.82 0.70 -3.22
C VAL A 259 -23.29 0.99 -2.90
N GLN A 260 -23.61 2.20 -2.42
CA GLN A 260 -25.00 2.59 -2.13
C GLN A 260 -25.84 2.78 -3.42
N ILE A 261 -25.24 3.25 -4.50
CA ILE A 261 -25.90 3.27 -5.82
C ILE A 261 -26.35 1.87 -6.24
N ALA A 262 -25.45 0.89 -6.16
CA ALA A 262 -25.76 -0.50 -6.50
C ALA A 262 -26.88 -1.08 -5.61
N LYS A 263 -26.86 -0.77 -4.30
CA LYS A 263 -27.93 -1.15 -3.38
C LYS A 263 -29.27 -0.53 -3.76
N LYS A 264 -29.29 0.77 -4.07
CA LYS A 264 -30.52 1.49 -4.46
C LYS A 264 -31.06 1.05 -5.81
N LEU A 265 -30.20 0.58 -6.70
CA LEU A 265 -30.57 -0.06 -7.98
C LEU A 265 -30.99 -1.52 -7.80
N GLU A 266 -30.77 -2.13 -6.64
CA GLU A 266 -31.02 -3.56 -6.34
C GLU A 266 -30.20 -4.50 -7.23
N VAL A 267 -28.98 -4.11 -7.61
CA VAL A 267 -28.09 -4.88 -8.48
C VAL A 267 -26.77 -5.26 -7.77
N PRO A 268 -26.12 -6.36 -8.17
CA PRO A 268 -24.82 -6.70 -7.64
C PRO A 268 -23.76 -5.68 -8.06
N ILE A 269 -22.75 -5.48 -7.20
CA ILE A 269 -21.58 -4.65 -7.48
C ILE A 269 -20.30 -5.46 -7.36
N LEU A 270 -19.44 -5.30 -8.35
CA LEU A 270 -18.09 -5.82 -8.37
C LEU A 270 -17.11 -4.66 -8.11
N VAL A 271 -16.36 -4.74 -7.02
CA VAL A 271 -15.41 -3.71 -6.59
C VAL A 271 -14.00 -4.19 -6.84
N THR A 272 -13.22 -3.39 -7.55
CA THR A 272 -11.81 -3.63 -7.84
C THR A 272 -11.00 -2.34 -7.72
N THR A 273 -9.67 -2.44 -7.81
CA THR A 273 -8.78 -1.27 -7.85
C THR A 273 -8.18 -1.12 -9.23
N GLY A 274 -7.87 0.11 -9.64
CA GLY A 274 -7.21 0.42 -10.91
C GLY A 274 -5.74 -0.03 -10.97
N ASN A 275 -5.15 -0.41 -9.85
CA ASN A 275 -3.81 -0.99 -9.78
C ASN A 275 -3.82 -2.48 -10.20
N VAL A 276 -4.36 -2.75 -11.40
CA VAL A 276 -4.40 -4.09 -11.99
C VAL A 276 -3.10 -4.50 -12.68
N GLU A 277 -2.10 -3.63 -12.68
CA GLU A 277 -0.79 -3.93 -13.24
C GLU A 277 -0.20 -5.14 -12.51
N THR A 278 -0.02 -6.21 -13.26
CA THR A 278 0.78 -7.35 -12.86
C THR A 278 2.12 -7.17 -13.55
N GLY A 279 3.24 -7.44 -12.90
CA GLY A 279 4.58 -7.32 -13.51
C GLY A 279 4.82 -8.17 -14.77
N TYR A 280 3.77 -8.62 -15.42
CA TYR A 280 3.77 -9.46 -16.62
C TYR A 280 3.07 -8.74 -17.77
N VAL A 281 3.65 -8.84 -18.95
CA VAL A 281 3.08 -8.35 -20.22
C VAL A 281 1.63 -8.87 -20.38
N ALA A 282 0.69 -7.99 -20.70
CA ALA A 282 -0.75 -8.26 -20.84
C ALA A 282 -1.49 -8.79 -19.58
N GLY A 283 -0.86 -8.78 -18.40
CA GLY A 283 -1.50 -9.24 -17.16
C GLY A 283 -2.70 -8.39 -16.76
N GLY A 284 -2.59 -7.08 -16.86
CA GLY A 284 -3.65 -6.12 -16.53
C GLY A 284 -4.87 -6.24 -17.45
N ALA A 285 -4.66 -6.31 -18.76
CA ALA A 285 -5.75 -6.49 -19.73
C ALA A 285 -6.55 -7.78 -19.47
N ASN A 286 -5.88 -8.89 -19.11
CA ASN A 286 -6.54 -10.14 -18.75
C ASN A 286 -7.36 -10.03 -17.45
N VAL A 287 -6.92 -9.18 -16.49
CA VAL A 287 -7.69 -8.90 -15.27
C VAL A 287 -8.97 -8.14 -15.63
N ILE A 288 -8.90 -7.10 -16.46
CA ILE A 288 -10.08 -6.36 -16.95
C ILE A 288 -11.06 -7.29 -17.63
N LYS A 289 -10.59 -8.16 -18.56
CA LYS A 289 -11.44 -9.18 -19.20
C LYS A 289 -12.17 -10.08 -18.21
N LYS A 290 -11.49 -10.54 -17.16
CA LYS A 290 -12.11 -11.36 -16.12
C LYS A 290 -13.16 -10.61 -15.32
N ILE A 291 -12.89 -9.35 -14.98
CA ILE A 291 -13.81 -8.48 -14.26
C ILE A 291 -15.12 -8.35 -15.03
N TYR A 292 -15.04 -7.97 -16.30
CA TYR A 292 -16.25 -7.80 -17.13
C TYR A 292 -16.93 -9.12 -17.46
N ALA A 293 -16.20 -10.23 -17.62
CA ALA A 293 -16.80 -11.55 -17.78
C ALA A 293 -17.59 -11.95 -16.53
N LYS A 294 -17.04 -11.71 -15.31
CA LYS A 294 -17.75 -11.99 -14.05
C LYS A 294 -18.93 -11.04 -13.85
N ALA A 295 -18.81 -9.77 -14.23
CA ALA A 295 -19.89 -8.80 -14.17
C ALA A 295 -21.06 -9.22 -15.10
N ASN A 296 -20.78 -9.74 -16.30
CA ASN A 296 -21.78 -10.29 -17.21
C ASN A 296 -22.51 -11.49 -16.59
N GLU A 297 -21.79 -12.42 -15.97
CA GLU A 297 -22.38 -13.56 -15.27
C GLU A 297 -23.36 -13.09 -14.17
N LEU A 298 -22.90 -12.18 -13.30
CA LEU A 298 -23.70 -11.63 -12.21
C LEU A 298 -24.92 -10.86 -12.72
N ALA A 299 -24.78 -10.14 -13.82
CA ALA A 299 -25.88 -9.41 -14.43
C ALA A 299 -26.94 -10.36 -15.02
N GLN A 300 -26.53 -11.48 -15.65
CA GLN A 300 -27.47 -12.50 -16.15
C GLN A 300 -28.28 -13.15 -15.02
N GLU A 301 -27.66 -13.36 -13.86
CA GLU A 301 -28.33 -13.91 -12.68
C GLU A 301 -29.28 -12.90 -12.00
N ASN A 302 -29.09 -11.61 -12.22
CA ASN A 302 -29.88 -10.56 -11.57
C ASN A 302 -31.21 -10.31 -12.30
N LYS A 303 -32.28 -10.05 -11.54
CA LYS A 303 -33.64 -9.76 -12.06
C LYS A 303 -33.66 -8.64 -13.08
N TYR A 304 -32.82 -7.61 -12.91
CA TYR A 304 -32.75 -6.44 -13.78
C TYR A 304 -31.72 -6.59 -14.89
N LYS A 305 -31.09 -7.78 -15.01
CA LYS A 305 -30.01 -8.05 -15.97
C LYS A 305 -28.90 -6.99 -15.95
N THR A 306 -28.61 -6.49 -14.76
CA THR A 306 -27.69 -5.37 -14.56
C THR A 306 -26.67 -5.68 -13.45
N CYS A 307 -25.42 -5.24 -13.63
CA CYS A 307 -24.36 -5.30 -12.63
C CYS A 307 -23.60 -3.97 -12.65
N VAL A 308 -23.15 -3.53 -11.48
CA VAL A 308 -22.22 -2.39 -11.34
C VAL A 308 -20.80 -2.91 -11.26
N VAL A 309 -19.89 -2.33 -12.04
CA VAL A 309 -18.44 -2.51 -11.92
C VAL A 309 -17.87 -1.21 -11.39
N PHE A 310 -17.29 -1.25 -10.20
CA PHE A 310 -16.62 -0.13 -9.58
C PHE A 310 -15.11 -0.34 -9.57
N ILE A 311 -14.38 0.59 -10.17
CA ILE A 311 -12.91 0.59 -10.25
C ILE A 311 -12.39 1.77 -9.44
N ASP A 312 -11.87 1.49 -8.25
CA ASP A 312 -11.26 2.51 -7.38
C ASP A 312 -9.82 2.80 -7.81
N GLU A 313 -9.33 3.99 -7.50
CA GLU A 313 -7.97 4.45 -7.84
C GLU A 313 -7.61 4.24 -9.32
N ALA A 314 -8.55 4.57 -10.20
CA ALA A 314 -8.44 4.32 -11.64
C ALA A 314 -7.47 5.26 -12.40
N GLN A 315 -6.74 6.16 -11.71
CA GLN A 315 -5.88 7.17 -12.35
C GLN A 315 -4.88 6.58 -13.35
N ASN A 316 -4.31 5.41 -13.06
CA ASN A 316 -3.37 4.74 -13.95
C ASN A 316 -4.05 4.20 -15.22
N LEU A 317 -5.31 3.79 -15.12
CA LEU A 317 -6.10 3.31 -16.26
C LEU A 317 -6.62 4.43 -17.15
N LEU A 318 -6.79 5.63 -16.59
CA LEU A 318 -7.36 6.79 -17.27
C LEU A 318 -6.30 7.70 -17.89
N ARG A 319 -5.02 7.47 -17.62
CA ARG A 319 -3.91 8.29 -18.11
C ARG A 319 -3.84 8.35 -19.63
N LYS A 320 -3.28 9.44 -20.15
CA LYS A 320 -3.02 9.62 -21.58
C LYS A 320 -2.07 8.54 -22.08
N ARG A 321 -2.46 7.86 -23.17
CA ARG A 321 -1.69 6.79 -23.81
C ARG A 321 -0.44 7.35 -24.49
N GLY A 322 0.60 6.50 -24.63
CA GLY A 322 1.86 6.89 -25.27
C GLY A 322 2.83 7.67 -24.41
N MET A 323 2.51 7.97 -23.14
CA MET A 323 3.44 8.61 -22.20
C MET A 323 4.46 7.64 -21.59
N SER A 324 4.15 6.35 -21.60
CA SER A 324 5.07 5.32 -21.11
C SER A 324 6.05 4.90 -22.19
N ARG A 325 7.32 4.65 -21.81
CA ARG A 325 8.33 4.08 -22.71
C ARG A 325 8.01 2.64 -23.13
N GLU A 326 7.11 1.97 -22.45
CA GLU A 326 6.79 0.56 -22.63
C GLU A 326 5.42 0.42 -23.28
N LYS A 327 5.37 -0.08 -24.52
CA LYS A 327 4.13 -0.24 -25.31
C LYS A 327 3.05 -1.09 -24.63
N TRP A 328 3.45 -2.08 -23.82
CA TRP A 328 2.51 -2.94 -23.10
C TRP A 328 1.76 -2.22 -21.96
N ALA A 329 2.25 -1.06 -21.51
CA ALA A 329 1.58 -0.26 -20.48
C ALA A 329 0.23 0.30 -20.94
N ASP A 330 0.00 0.41 -22.24
CA ASP A 330 -1.26 0.88 -22.81
C ASP A 330 -2.28 -0.24 -23.06
N ASP A 331 -1.89 -1.53 -22.92
CA ASP A 331 -2.79 -2.66 -23.16
C ASP A 331 -3.98 -2.68 -22.19
N THR A 332 -3.75 -2.35 -20.92
CA THR A 332 -4.81 -2.34 -19.90
C THR A 332 -5.82 -1.20 -20.09
N PRO A 333 -5.40 0.07 -20.33
CA PRO A 333 -6.28 1.14 -20.75
C PRO A 333 -7.07 0.84 -22.03
N ASN A 334 -6.42 0.25 -23.05
CA ASN A 334 -7.10 -0.12 -24.29
C ASN A 334 -8.17 -1.19 -24.09
N GLU A 335 -7.90 -2.19 -23.23
CA GLU A 335 -8.89 -3.21 -22.90
C GLU A 335 -10.09 -2.61 -22.14
N LEU A 336 -9.83 -1.70 -21.19
CA LEU A 336 -10.93 -0.99 -20.52
C LEU A 336 -11.74 -0.18 -21.52
N LEU A 337 -11.11 0.56 -22.42
CA LEU A 337 -11.78 1.35 -23.45
C LEU A 337 -12.70 0.47 -24.32
N THR A 338 -12.24 -0.73 -24.71
CA THR A 338 -13.05 -1.70 -25.47
C THR A 338 -14.34 -2.08 -24.72
N HIS A 339 -14.26 -2.26 -23.40
CA HIS A 339 -15.44 -2.56 -22.58
C HIS A 339 -16.35 -1.34 -22.39
N LEU A 340 -15.80 -0.13 -22.30
CA LEU A 340 -16.58 1.11 -22.21
C LEU A 340 -17.30 1.44 -23.53
N GLU A 341 -16.73 1.03 -24.67
CA GLU A 341 -17.32 1.20 -26.01
C GLU A 341 -18.36 0.11 -26.36
N GLY A 342 -18.11 -1.10 -25.89
CA GLY A 342 -18.77 -2.32 -26.31
C GLY A 342 -20.10 -2.61 -25.64
N VAL A 343 -20.69 -1.68 -24.86
CA VAL A 343 -22.00 -1.86 -24.21
C VAL A 343 -23.16 -1.73 -25.21
N LYS A 344 -23.03 -2.34 -26.39
CA LYS A 344 -24.19 -2.79 -27.13
C LYS A 344 -24.62 -4.10 -26.51
N THR A 345 -25.76 -4.07 -25.85
CA THR A 345 -26.48 -5.19 -25.24
C THR A 345 -26.28 -6.51 -25.97
N ILE A 346 -25.23 -7.26 -25.55
CA ILE A 346 -25.18 -8.69 -25.89
C ILE A 346 -26.13 -9.35 -24.89
N ASN A 347 -27.27 -9.85 -25.37
CA ASN A 347 -28.31 -10.53 -24.58
C ASN A 347 -29.06 -9.67 -23.53
N ASP A 348 -29.39 -8.40 -23.80
CA ASP A 348 -30.07 -7.49 -22.85
C ASP A 348 -29.39 -7.28 -21.50
N VAL A 349 -28.11 -7.59 -21.36
CA VAL A 349 -27.33 -7.38 -20.13
C VAL A 349 -26.76 -5.97 -20.10
N ARG A 350 -26.85 -5.30 -18.93
CA ARG A 350 -26.34 -3.95 -18.70
C ARG A 350 -25.20 -3.97 -17.67
N ILE A 351 -24.07 -3.38 -18.02
CA ILE A 351 -22.97 -3.16 -17.09
C ILE A 351 -22.80 -1.66 -16.88
N ILE A 352 -23.00 -1.21 -15.65
CA ILE A 352 -22.76 0.17 -15.24
C ILE A 352 -21.33 0.26 -14.71
N THR A 353 -20.45 0.96 -15.42
CA THR A 353 -19.06 1.14 -15.00
C THR A 353 -18.90 2.46 -14.27
N ILE A 354 -18.47 2.40 -13.01
CA ILE A 354 -18.14 3.57 -12.20
C ILE A 354 -16.64 3.52 -11.94
N VAL A 355 -15.91 4.54 -12.37
CA VAL A 355 -14.48 4.68 -12.07
C VAL A 355 -14.28 5.78 -11.06
N ALA A 356 -13.36 5.60 -10.10
CA ALA A 356 -12.99 6.63 -9.15
C ALA A 356 -11.52 7.05 -9.32
N SER A 357 -11.28 8.35 -9.33
CA SER A 357 -9.95 8.96 -9.34
C SER A 357 -9.77 9.85 -8.13
N ASN A 358 -8.55 9.86 -7.56
CA ASN A 358 -8.19 10.72 -6.44
C ASN A 358 -7.69 12.10 -6.90
N PHE A 359 -7.60 12.35 -8.20
CA PHE A 359 -7.19 13.61 -8.76
C PHE A 359 -8.39 14.40 -9.26
N ASP A 360 -8.27 15.73 -9.16
CA ASP A 360 -9.18 16.67 -9.82
C ASP A 360 -8.97 16.59 -11.35
N GLU A 361 -10.06 16.76 -12.11
CA GLU A 361 -10.02 16.71 -13.58
C GLU A 361 -9.04 17.74 -14.19
N SER A 362 -8.85 18.86 -13.52
CA SER A 362 -7.95 19.93 -13.96
C SER A 362 -6.47 19.52 -13.95
N ASN A 363 -6.09 18.61 -13.06
CA ASN A 363 -4.72 18.16 -12.84
C ASN A 363 -4.43 16.79 -13.49
N MET A 364 -5.45 16.11 -14.00
CA MET A 364 -5.32 14.79 -14.59
C MET A 364 -5.24 14.90 -16.11
N GLN A 365 -4.12 14.44 -16.68
CA GLN A 365 -4.01 14.24 -18.12
C GLN A 365 -4.77 12.96 -18.52
N ILE A 366 -6.11 13.03 -18.48
CA ILE A 366 -6.96 11.92 -18.92
C ILE A 366 -6.84 11.76 -20.43
N ASP A 367 -6.83 10.50 -20.89
CA ASP A 367 -6.94 10.19 -22.31
C ASP A 367 -8.27 10.71 -22.85
N GLU A 368 -8.23 11.47 -23.94
CA GLU A 368 -9.41 12.12 -24.51
C GLU A 368 -10.50 11.11 -24.93
N ALA A 369 -10.08 9.94 -25.46
CA ALA A 369 -11.03 8.88 -25.82
C ALA A 369 -11.70 8.27 -24.59
N MET A 370 -10.95 8.10 -23.48
CA MET A 370 -11.51 7.68 -22.18
C MET A 370 -12.47 8.72 -21.65
N ALA A 371 -12.05 9.99 -21.59
CA ALA A 371 -12.87 11.10 -21.09
C ALA A 371 -14.21 11.21 -21.81
N ALA A 372 -14.23 10.99 -23.14
CA ALA A 372 -15.43 11.02 -23.96
C ALA A 372 -16.42 9.87 -23.67
N ARG A 373 -15.96 8.77 -23.03
CA ARG A 373 -16.81 7.63 -22.65
C ARG A 373 -17.56 7.83 -21.34
N PHE A 374 -17.07 8.74 -20.47
CA PHE A 374 -17.72 9.08 -19.21
C PHE A 374 -18.65 10.28 -19.41
N LYS A 375 -19.91 9.99 -19.78
CA LYS A 375 -20.93 11.02 -20.01
C LYS A 375 -21.36 11.72 -18.72
N LYS A 376 -21.25 11.04 -17.58
CA LYS A 376 -21.56 11.59 -16.26
C LYS A 376 -20.31 11.62 -15.42
N LYS A 377 -20.03 12.82 -14.89
CA LYS A 377 -18.87 13.06 -14.01
C LYS A 377 -19.38 13.71 -12.73
N ILE A 378 -19.00 13.18 -11.59
CA ILE A 378 -19.40 13.66 -10.27
C ILE A 378 -18.13 13.95 -9.48
N HIS A 379 -18.00 15.19 -9.01
CA HIS A 379 -16.85 15.63 -8.24
C HIS A 379 -17.16 15.62 -6.75
N PHE A 380 -16.39 14.84 -5.98
CA PHE A 380 -16.47 14.75 -4.52
C PHE A 380 -15.48 15.74 -3.91
N ARG A 381 -15.99 16.91 -3.55
CA ARG A 381 -15.21 17.93 -2.84
C ARG A 381 -14.93 17.55 -1.39
N LEU A 382 -14.02 18.25 -0.74
CA LEU A 382 -13.91 18.19 0.71
C LEU A 382 -15.14 18.80 1.38
N PRO A 383 -15.51 18.35 2.60
CA PRO A 383 -16.65 18.89 3.33
C PRO A 383 -16.38 20.36 3.74
N ASN A 384 -17.40 21.20 3.67
CA ASN A 384 -17.37 22.55 4.17
C ASN A 384 -17.43 22.58 5.71
N GLU A 385 -17.36 23.77 6.34
CA GLU A 385 -17.34 23.91 7.80
C GLU A 385 -18.58 23.28 8.46
N GLU A 386 -19.79 23.53 7.91
CA GLU A 386 -21.04 23.00 8.44
C GLU A 386 -21.10 21.47 8.33
N GLU A 387 -20.70 20.92 7.20
CA GLU A 387 -20.63 19.48 6.97
C GLU A 387 -19.59 18.81 7.88
N ARG A 388 -18.44 19.47 8.14
CA ARG A 388 -17.45 18.96 9.10
C ARG A 388 -17.99 18.93 10.53
N GLU A 389 -18.77 19.94 10.94
CA GLU A 389 -19.43 19.96 12.25
C GLU A 389 -20.36 18.75 12.41
N ILE A 390 -21.23 18.52 11.43
CA ILE A 390 -22.14 17.36 11.41
C ILE A 390 -21.37 16.02 11.40
N LEU A 391 -20.29 15.93 10.63
CA LEU A 391 -19.44 14.76 10.58
C LEU A 391 -18.74 14.49 11.92
N LEU A 392 -18.23 15.53 12.58
CA LEU A 392 -17.62 15.42 13.90
C LEU A 392 -18.64 14.97 14.93
N GLU A 393 -19.86 15.54 14.93
CA GLU A 393 -20.95 15.10 15.79
C GLU A 393 -21.24 13.61 15.60
N HIS A 394 -21.35 13.17 14.34
CA HIS A 394 -21.59 11.76 14.02
C HIS A 394 -20.48 10.85 14.53
N PHE A 395 -19.21 11.21 14.28
CA PHE A 395 -18.08 10.37 14.71
C PHE A 395 -17.85 10.39 16.21
N MET A 396 -18.26 11.47 16.90
CA MET A 396 -18.23 11.59 18.36
C MET A 396 -19.40 10.88 19.05
N LYS A 397 -20.50 10.57 18.34
CA LYS A 397 -21.68 9.92 18.90
C LYS A 397 -21.40 8.59 19.60
N PRO A 398 -20.57 7.67 19.04
CA PRO A 398 -20.24 6.41 19.72
C PRO A 398 -19.22 6.57 20.85
N VAL A 399 -18.63 7.74 21.05
CA VAL A 399 -17.68 8.00 22.14
C VAL A 399 -18.46 8.34 23.40
N GLU A 400 -18.61 7.35 24.30
CA GLU A 400 -19.36 7.51 25.55
C GLU A 400 -18.59 8.37 26.58
N ASN A 401 -17.27 8.17 26.69
CA ASN A 401 -16.41 8.86 27.65
C ASN A 401 -15.82 10.16 27.07
N LYS A 402 -16.66 11.19 26.94
CA LYS A 402 -16.30 12.52 26.43
C LYS A 402 -16.84 13.63 27.32
N GLU A 403 -16.18 14.78 27.31
CA GLU A 403 -16.68 16.00 27.95
C GLU A 403 -17.86 16.59 27.17
N GLU A 404 -18.85 17.14 27.88
CA GLU A 404 -19.97 17.85 27.25
C GLU A 404 -19.57 19.23 26.71
N SER A 405 -18.44 19.79 27.18
CA SER A 405 -17.97 21.14 26.86
C SER A 405 -17.26 21.26 25.51
N ILE A 406 -17.19 20.17 24.70
CA ILE A 406 -16.50 20.19 23.40
C ILE A 406 -17.23 21.08 22.40
N ASP A 407 -16.55 22.11 21.91
CA ASP A 407 -17.04 23.02 20.88
C ASP A 407 -16.74 22.44 19.47
N LEU A 408 -17.69 21.67 18.94
CA LEU A 408 -17.57 21.03 17.63
C LEU A 408 -17.47 22.05 16.49
N LYS A 409 -18.11 23.20 16.61
CA LYS A 409 -18.06 24.27 15.61
C LYS A 409 -16.66 24.85 15.51
N LYS A 410 -16.03 25.15 16.65
CA LYS A 410 -14.63 25.61 16.67
C LYS A 410 -13.68 24.57 16.08
N LEU A 411 -13.90 23.28 16.37
CA LEU A 411 -13.10 22.19 15.79
C LEU A 411 -13.34 22.07 14.29
N ALA A 412 -14.58 22.15 13.82
CA ALA A 412 -14.91 22.08 12.39
C ALA A 412 -14.21 23.19 11.58
N LYS A 413 -14.11 24.38 12.16
CA LYS A 413 -13.34 25.50 11.57
C LYS A 413 -11.84 25.19 11.57
N ALA A 414 -11.28 24.71 12.69
CA ALA A 414 -9.85 24.40 12.78
C ALA A 414 -9.42 23.23 11.88
N PHE A 415 -10.32 22.28 11.63
CA PHE A 415 -10.06 21.08 10.84
C PHE A 415 -10.40 21.28 9.34
N SER A 416 -10.16 22.48 8.81
CA SER A 416 -10.37 22.74 7.39
C SER A 416 -9.52 21.82 6.51
N GLN A 417 -9.90 21.67 5.25
CA GLN A 417 -9.21 20.81 4.26
C GLN A 417 -9.05 19.34 4.69
N THR A 418 -9.93 18.84 5.56
CA THR A 418 -9.94 17.44 5.98
C THR A 418 -11.06 16.63 5.34
N SER A 419 -10.73 15.42 4.91
CA SER A 419 -11.74 14.48 4.39
C SER A 419 -12.54 13.85 5.54
N PRO A 420 -13.75 13.33 5.29
CA PRO A 420 -14.53 12.59 6.29
C PRO A 420 -13.75 11.45 6.96
N ARG A 421 -12.94 10.73 6.18
CA ARG A 421 -12.07 9.67 6.71
C ARG A 421 -11.01 10.21 7.65
N THR A 422 -10.43 11.36 7.33
CA THR A 422 -9.45 12.04 8.18
C THR A 422 -10.08 12.49 9.49
N LEU A 423 -11.29 13.08 9.45
CA LEU A 423 -12.04 13.47 10.65
C LEU A 423 -12.32 12.26 11.55
N GLN A 424 -12.76 11.14 10.98
CA GLN A 424 -12.95 9.90 11.73
C GLN A 424 -11.66 9.43 12.40
N THR A 425 -10.52 9.49 11.68
CA THR A 425 -9.22 9.12 12.23
C THR A 425 -8.80 10.04 13.38
N ILE A 426 -9.07 11.34 13.26
CA ILE A 426 -8.81 12.33 14.34
C ILE A 426 -9.59 11.96 15.61
N VAL A 427 -10.87 11.64 15.49
CA VAL A 427 -11.68 11.24 16.65
C VAL A 427 -11.17 9.94 17.29
N GLN A 428 -10.75 8.98 16.49
CA GLN A 428 -10.15 7.73 16.98
C GLN A 428 -8.82 7.98 17.70
N GLU A 429 -7.95 8.81 17.13
CA GLU A 429 -6.66 9.15 17.73
C GLU A 429 -6.85 9.95 19.03
N ALA A 430 -7.80 10.89 19.07
CA ALA A 430 -8.16 11.62 20.28
C ALA A 430 -8.63 10.70 21.40
N SER A 431 -9.44 9.68 21.05
CA SER A 431 -9.88 8.66 22.01
C SER A 431 -8.71 7.84 22.54
N LEU A 432 -7.74 7.48 21.70
CA LEU A 432 -6.52 6.79 22.12
C LEU A 432 -5.67 7.66 23.08
N LEU A 433 -5.52 8.95 22.77
CA LEU A 433 -4.80 9.89 23.65
C LEU A 433 -5.47 10.01 25.03
N ALA A 434 -6.80 10.09 25.06
CA ALA A 434 -7.57 10.16 26.30
C ALA A 434 -7.43 8.88 27.14
N ILE A 435 -7.46 7.69 26.51
CA ILE A 435 -7.24 6.40 27.18
C ILE A 435 -5.85 6.34 27.84
N VAL A 436 -4.80 6.76 27.11
CA VAL A 436 -3.42 6.76 27.63
C VAL A 436 -3.29 7.66 28.85
N LYS A 437 -3.97 8.81 28.87
CA LYS A 437 -3.98 9.75 30.01
C LYS A 437 -4.99 9.38 31.09
N GLN A 438 -5.87 8.41 30.87
CA GLN A 438 -6.98 8.04 31.75
C GLN A 438 -7.96 9.20 31.99
N GLU A 439 -8.23 9.99 30.96
CA GLU A 439 -9.09 11.18 30.95
C GLU A 439 -10.30 10.97 30.04
N GLN A 440 -11.28 11.86 30.13
CA GLN A 440 -12.34 11.97 29.14
C GLN A 440 -11.81 12.62 27.86
N VAL A 441 -12.37 12.24 26.70
CA VAL A 441 -12.05 12.94 25.45
C VAL A 441 -12.49 14.39 25.55
N ASN A 442 -11.58 15.32 25.34
CA ASN A 442 -11.80 16.76 25.45
C ASN A 442 -11.29 17.49 24.21
N GLN A 443 -11.47 18.81 24.19
CA GLN A 443 -11.07 19.69 23.10
C GLN A 443 -9.57 19.59 22.79
N GLU A 444 -8.71 19.50 23.82
CA GLU A 444 -7.27 19.42 23.68
C GLU A 444 -6.85 18.11 23.00
N HIS A 445 -7.46 16.97 23.37
CA HIS A 445 -7.20 15.67 22.75
C HIS A 445 -7.52 15.70 21.26
N LEU A 446 -8.65 16.32 20.85
CA LEU A 446 -9.04 16.44 19.45
C LEU A 446 -8.09 17.34 18.65
N MET A 447 -7.67 18.47 19.22
CA MET A 447 -6.66 19.33 18.60
C MET A 447 -5.32 18.62 18.49
N LYS A 448 -4.88 17.89 19.52
CA LYS A 448 -3.62 17.14 19.46
C LYS A 448 -3.68 15.98 18.46
N ALA A 449 -4.81 15.29 18.38
CA ALA A 449 -5.05 14.24 17.39
C ALA A 449 -5.01 14.80 15.95
N PHE A 450 -5.62 15.98 15.73
CA PHE A 450 -5.52 16.67 14.43
C PHE A 450 -4.07 16.92 14.03
N GLU A 451 -3.23 17.43 14.94
CA GLU A 451 -1.82 17.61 14.68
C GLU A 451 -1.12 16.30 14.31
N VAL A 452 -1.34 15.24 15.09
CA VAL A 452 -0.72 13.94 14.85
C VAL A 452 -1.14 13.35 13.51
N VAL A 453 -2.41 13.48 13.15
CA VAL A 453 -2.96 12.90 11.91
C VAL A 453 -2.52 13.70 10.68
N MET A 454 -2.55 15.03 10.75
CA MET A 454 -2.24 15.91 9.60
C MET A 454 -0.74 16.08 9.40
N ILE A 455 -0.01 16.30 10.47
CA ILE A 455 1.40 16.65 10.41
C ILE A 455 2.27 15.42 10.73
N GLY A 456 1.86 14.60 11.70
CA GLY A 456 2.57 13.43 12.20
C GLY A 456 2.95 13.58 13.67
N GLN A 457 3.49 12.50 14.25
CA GLN A 457 3.97 12.55 15.63
C GLN A 457 5.19 13.47 15.75
N SER A 458 5.09 14.46 16.59
CA SER A 458 6.22 15.31 16.95
C SER A 458 7.22 14.53 17.81
N ASN A 459 8.48 14.67 17.49
CA ASN A 459 9.58 14.06 18.22
C ASN A 459 10.55 15.13 18.71
N ARG A 460 10.88 15.11 19.98
CA ARG A 460 12.00 15.88 20.55
C ARG A 460 13.32 15.16 20.26
N LYS A 461 13.51 14.71 19.00
CA LYS A 461 14.76 14.09 18.59
C LYS A 461 15.86 15.14 18.54
N THR A 462 16.94 14.81 19.16
CA THR A 462 18.09 15.69 19.26
C THR A 462 19.27 15.02 18.56
N THR A 463 19.89 15.72 17.62
CA THR A 463 21.17 15.35 17.00
C THR A 463 22.37 15.68 17.91
N LYS A 464 23.60 15.39 17.47
CA LYS A 464 24.81 15.75 18.23
C LYS A 464 24.99 17.26 18.39
N ASN A 465 24.43 18.11 17.51
CA ASN A 465 24.51 19.59 17.54
C ASN A 465 23.19 20.24 18.00
N LYS A 466 22.58 19.69 19.01
CA LYS A 466 21.22 19.97 19.50
C LYS A 466 20.84 21.43 19.62
N GLU A 467 21.68 22.23 20.24
CA GLU A 467 21.39 23.64 20.55
C GLU A 467 21.45 24.51 19.30
N LYS A 468 22.48 24.32 18.47
CA LYS A 468 22.65 25.10 17.25
C LYS A 468 21.52 24.84 16.24
N GLU A 469 21.15 23.58 16.03
CA GLU A 469 20.07 23.22 15.11
C GLU A 469 18.72 23.73 15.60
N ARG A 470 18.42 23.61 16.89
CA ARG A 470 17.20 24.16 17.47
C ARG A 470 17.14 25.69 17.36
N HIS A 471 18.26 26.36 17.53
CA HIS A 471 18.33 27.80 17.37
C HIS A 471 17.99 28.23 15.93
N ILE A 472 18.57 27.53 14.92
CA ILE A 472 18.27 27.78 13.52
C ILE A 472 16.77 27.55 13.22
N ILE A 473 16.24 26.39 13.66
CA ILE A 473 14.82 26.05 13.47
C ILE A 473 13.92 27.10 14.12
N SER A 474 14.22 27.49 15.35
CA SER A 474 13.41 28.49 16.07
C SER A 474 13.42 29.86 15.37
N ILE A 475 14.57 30.29 14.88
CA ILE A 475 14.69 31.55 14.08
C ILE A 475 13.83 31.44 12.82
N HIS A 476 13.89 30.31 12.11
CA HIS A 476 13.15 30.06 10.88
C HIS A 476 11.62 30.14 11.11
N GLU A 477 11.10 29.39 12.08
CA GLU A 477 9.68 29.34 12.38
C GLU A 477 9.14 30.69 12.91
N ILE A 478 9.92 31.39 13.74
CA ILE A 478 9.60 32.75 14.18
C ILE A 478 9.59 33.73 13.00
N GLY A 479 10.49 33.51 12.02
CA GLY A 479 10.50 34.28 10.77
C GLY A 479 9.19 34.22 10.01
N HIS A 480 8.64 33.01 9.81
CA HIS A 480 7.32 32.84 9.20
C HIS A 480 6.20 33.55 9.96
N PHE A 481 6.22 33.41 11.28
CA PHE A 481 5.23 34.04 12.14
C PHE A 481 5.31 35.56 12.04
N LEU A 482 6.50 36.16 12.19
CA LEU A 482 6.66 37.63 12.17
C LEU A 482 6.41 38.24 10.79
N ALA A 483 6.72 37.53 9.71
CA ALA A 483 6.36 37.96 8.38
C ALA A 483 4.82 38.10 8.22
N ASN A 484 4.06 37.13 8.74
CA ASN A 484 2.60 37.17 8.78
C ASN A 484 2.09 38.29 9.74
N PHE A 485 2.65 38.32 10.95
CA PHE A 485 2.27 39.27 11.99
C PHE A 485 2.43 40.72 11.53
N ASN A 486 3.60 41.11 10.99
CA ASN A 486 3.87 42.45 10.57
C ASN A 486 3.00 42.90 9.39
N GLN A 487 2.73 42.00 8.44
CA GLN A 487 1.80 42.30 7.34
C GLN A 487 0.38 42.51 7.87
N THR A 488 -0.09 41.62 8.75
CA THR A 488 -1.43 41.71 9.32
C THR A 488 -1.58 42.94 10.25
N LEU A 489 -0.54 43.25 11.02
CA LEU A 489 -0.51 44.44 11.88
C LEU A 489 -0.60 45.75 11.07
N LYS A 490 0.13 45.82 9.95
CA LYS A 490 0.08 46.97 9.02
C LYS A 490 -1.31 47.11 8.38
N GLU A 491 -1.94 46.01 7.98
CA GLU A 491 -3.29 46.00 7.40
C GLU A 491 -4.38 46.41 8.40
N ASN A 492 -4.09 46.33 9.70
CA ASN A 492 -5.01 46.70 10.78
C ASN A 492 -4.60 47.94 11.55
N ASP A 493 -3.98 48.90 10.87
CA ASP A 493 -3.61 50.23 11.42
C ASP A 493 -2.78 50.13 12.71
N PHE A 494 -1.93 49.11 12.82
CA PHE A 494 -1.07 48.82 13.97
C PHE A 494 -1.84 48.51 15.28
N ASP A 495 -3.11 48.11 15.17
CA ASP A 495 -3.91 47.60 16.31
C ASP A 495 -3.52 46.17 16.66
N MET A 496 -2.89 46.01 17.83
CA MET A 496 -2.39 44.70 18.32
C MET A 496 -3.50 43.71 18.64
N GLU A 497 -4.59 44.19 19.27
CA GLU A 497 -5.68 43.34 19.70
C GLU A 497 -6.51 42.87 18.50
N LYS A 498 -6.79 43.76 17.58
CA LYS A 498 -7.42 43.44 16.30
C LYS A 498 -6.57 42.45 15.50
N THR A 499 -5.24 42.70 15.43
CA THR A 499 -4.29 41.79 14.75
C THR A 499 -4.30 40.39 15.38
N LYS A 500 -4.24 40.31 16.73
CA LYS A 500 -4.34 39.05 17.45
C LYS A 500 -5.60 38.29 17.08
N ASN A 501 -6.74 38.97 17.03
CA ASN A 501 -8.03 38.31 16.73
C ASN A 501 -8.12 37.82 15.27
N ILE A 502 -7.53 38.52 14.32
CA ILE A 502 -7.55 38.19 12.89
C ILE A 502 -6.54 37.09 12.55
N MET A 503 -5.36 37.11 13.18
CA MET A 503 -4.34 36.10 12.89
C MET A 503 -4.82 34.68 13.22
N LYS A 504 -4.66 33.77 12.27
CA LYS A 504 -5.13 32.40 12.34
C LYS A 504 -4.08 31.43 12.91
N VAL A 505 -2.92 31.93 13.33
CA VAL A 505 -1.88 31.10 13.95
C VAL A 505 -2.43 30.49 15.25
N ILE A 506 -2.28 29.19 15.41
CA ILE A 506 -2.64 28.45 16.62
C ILE A 506 -1.41 28.36 17.54
N LYS A 507 -0.28 27.94 16.97
CA LYS A 507 0.99 27.78 17.69
C LYS A 507 2.19 27.70 16.75
N ILE A 508 3.38 27.89 17.31
CA ILE A 508 4.67 27.67 16.69
C ILE A 508 5.37 26.53 17.44
N SER A 509 6.05 25.65 16.74
CA SER A 509 6.75 24.51 17.35
C SER A 509 8.14 24.32 16.72
N SER A 510 9.12 24.10 17.56
CA SER A 510 10.47 23.66 17.16
C SER A 510 10.67 22.13 17.29
N GLU A 511 9.58 21.37 17.49
CA GLU A 511 9.61 19.90 17.50
C GLU A 511 9.69 19.38 16.05
N SER A 512 10.57 18.41 15.82
CA SER A 512 10.70 17.79 14.50
C SER A 512 9.60 16.77 14.21
N ILE A 513 9.15 16.71 12.96
CA ILE A 513 8.13 15.77 12.51
C ILE A 513 8.74 14.82 11.49
N SER A 514 8.89 13.56 11.87
CA SER A 514 9.54 12.54 11.05
C SER A 514 8.78 12.26 9.73
N ARG A 515 7.45 12.32 9.74
CA ARG A 515 6.61 12.00 8.57
C ARG A 515 6.63 13.11 7.52
N ALA A 516 6.64 14.36 7.96
CA ALA A 516 6.66 15.52 7.06
C ALA A 516 8.08 15.96 6.69
N ASN A 517 9.11 15.30 7.24
CA ASN A 517 10.51 15.70 7.15
C ASN A 517 10.73 17.18 7.54
N ALA A 518 9.85 17.69 8.43
CA ALA A 518 9.90 19.06 8.94
C ALA A 518 10.64 19.09 10.26
N LEU A 519 11.48 20.10 10.43
CA LEU A 519 12.28 20.29 11.64
C LEU A 519 11.58 21.17 12.67
N GLY A 520 10.60 21.98 12.24
CA GLY A 520 9.70 22.81 13.01
C GLY A 520 8.43 23.06 12.20
N TYR A 521 7.47 23.82 12.76
CA TYR A 521 6.26 24.22 12.03
C TYR A 521 5.50 25.33 12.72
N VAL A 522 4.80 26.15 11.90
CA VAL A 522 3.75 27.08 12.34
C VAL A 522 2.41 26.44 12.01
N LEU A 523 1.61 26.14 13.03
CA LEU A 523 0.25 25.64 12.84
C LEU A 523 -0.73 26.82 12.79
N SER A 524 -1.49 26.91 11.70
CA SER A 524 -2.51 27.94 11.50
C SER A 524 -3.85 27.31 11.13
N GLU A 525 -4.95 27.98 11.50
CA GLU A 525 -6.27 27.68 10.94
C GLU A 525 -6.24 28.02 9.45
N SER A 526 -6.70 27.14 8.58
CA SER A 526 -6.90 27.45 7.17
C SER A 526 -8.37 27.75 6.90
N GLU A 527 -8.66 28.67 5.98
CA GLU A 527 -10.03 28.92 5.51
C GLU A 527 -10.31 28.10 4.26
N ASP A 528 -11.57 27.71 4.07
CA ASP A 528 -12.05 27.09 2.84
C ASP A 528 -12.24 28.18 1.75
N ILE A 529 -11.12 28.82 1.34
CA ILE A 529 -11.15 29.89 0.35
C ILE A 529 -11.14 29.28 -1.05
N LEU A 530 -12.22 29.47 -1.79
CA LEU A 530 -12.34 29.01 -3.18
C LEU A 530 -11.58 29.91 -4.17
N LEU A 531 -11.45 31.20 -3.87
CA LEU A 531 -10.83 32.19 -4.76
C LEU A 531 -9.85 33.05 -3.98
N SER A 532 -8.56 32.88 -4.22
CA SER A 532 -7.52 33.75 -3.69
C SER A 532 -7.21 34.86 -4.68
N SER A 533 -7.12 36.09 -4.20
CA SER A 533 -6.64 37.24 -4.98
C SER A 533 -5.13 37.17 -5.18
N ILE A 534 -4.61 37.86 -6.19
CA ILE A 534 -3.16 38.00 -6.40
C ILE A 534 -2.47 38.50 -5.13
N ASN A 535 -3.06 39.48 -4.46
CA ASN A 535 -2.49 40.10 -3.27
C ASN A 535 -2.39 39.11 -2.10
N GLU A 536 -3.40 38.24 -1.91
CA GLU A 536 -3.36 37.18 -0.89
C GLU A 536 -2.27 36.14 -1.19
N LEU A 537 -2.11 35.75 -2.47
CA LEU A 537 -1.05 34.83 -2.87
C LEU A 537 0.35 35.45 -2.74
N GLU A 538 0.51 36.75 -3.03
CA GLU A 538 1.77 37.47 -2.75
C GLU A 538 2.05 37.55 -1.25
N LYS A 539 1.02 37.74 -0.44
CA LYS A 539 1.15 37.76 1.03
C LYS A 539 1.63 36.39 1.51
N GLU A 540 1.07 35.29 0.96
CA GLU A 540 1.50 33.95 1.27
C GLU A 540 2.96 33.71 0.88
N VAL A 541 3.39 34.18 -0.30
CA VAL A 541 4.80 34.10 -0.72
C VAL A 541 5.72 34.83 0.26
N ARG A 542 5.36 36.04 0.71
CA ARG A 542 6.16 36.78 1.71
C ARG A 542 6.23 36.04 3.05
N ILE A 543 5.15 35.37 3.49
CA ILE A 543 5.14 34.54 4.71
C ILE A 543 6.09 33.35 4.55
N LEU A 544 6.03 32.69 3.39
CA LEU A 544 6.92 31.55 3.09
C LEU A 544 8.40 31.97 3.04
N TYR A 545 8.70 33.18 2.57
CA TYR A 545 10.05 33.70 2.64
C TYR A 545 10.50 34.13 4.04
N GLY A 546 9.57 34.28 4.99
CA GLY A 546 9.86 34.73 6.35
C GLY A 546 10.94 33.92 7.06
N GLY A 547 10.90 32.59 6.92
CA GLY A 547 11.91 31.70 7.53
C GLY A 547 13.32 31.96 7.02
N VAL A 548 13.49 31.95 5.69
CA VAL A 548 14.79 32.22 5.04
C VAL A 548 15.28 33.64 5.33
N ALA A 549 14.39 34.60 5.30
CA ALA A 549 14.75 36.01 5.58
C ALA A 549 15.19 36.21 7.03
N ALA A 550 14.58 35.54 8.00
CA ALA A 550 15.00 35.55 9.39
C ALA A 550 16.38 34.90 9.58
N GLU A 551 16.65 33.77 8.91
CA GLU A 551 17.97 33.17 8.90
C GLU A 551 19.02 34.12 8.32
N GLU A 552 18.74 34.78 7.21
CA GLU A 552 19.67 35.76 6.59
C GLU A 552 19.96 36.95 7.53
N LEU A 553 18.93 37.50 8.18
CA LEU A 553 19.07 38.62 9.11
C LEU A 553 19.91 38.28 10.35
N VAL A 554 19.74 37.08 10.89
CA VAL A 554 20.42 36.67 12.13
C VAL A 554 21.82 36.12 11.85
N PHE A 555 21.95 35.20 10.88
CA PHE A 555 23.19 34.48 10.62
C PHE A 555 24.02 35.00 9.45
N GLY A 556 23.41 35.86 8.62
CA GLY A 556 24.01 36.37 7.38
C GLY A 556 23.80 35.48 6.18
N LYS A 557 23.85 36.06 4.98
CA LYS A 557 23.48 35.43 3.71
C LYS A 557 24.18 34.11 3.37
N THR A 558 25.44 33.94 3.83
CA THR A 558 26.24 32.75 3.54
C THR A 558 25.95 31.59 4.49
N ASN A 559 25.16 31.80 5.55
CA ASN A 559 24.85 30.82 6.58
C ASN A 559 23.38 30.38 6.58
N ILE A 560 22.63 30.73 5.53
CA ILE A 560 21.28 30.22 5.30
C ILE A 560 21.33 28.71 5.11
N THR A 561 20.36 28.00 5.69
CA THR A 561 20.32 26.54 5.63
C THR A 561 19.47 26.01 4.48
N LEU A 562 19.63 24.72 4.15
CA LEU A 562 18.77 24.04 3.19
C LEU A 562 17.39 23.62 3.78
N GLY A 563 17.11 23.96 5.03
CA GLY A 563 15.84 23.70 5.70
C GLY A 563 14.64 24.32 5.02
N SER A 564 14.86 25.45 4.33
CA SER A 564 13.85 26.20 3.58
C SER A 564 13.45 25.63 2.21
N ALA A 565 13.99 24.45 1.81
CA ALA A 565 13.74 23.90 0.49
C ALA A 565 12.24 23.68 0.20
N ASN A 566 11.46 23.23 1.16
CA ASN A 566 10.02 23.04 1.02
C ASN A 566 9.26 24.37 0.82
N ASP A 567 9.68 25.43 1.50
CA ASP A 567 9.03 26.75 1.37
C ASP A 567 9.34 27.37 0.02
N ILE A 568 10.58 27.23 -0.45
CA ILE A 568 10.97 27.65 -1.80
C ILE A 568 10.20 26.88 -2.88
N GLU A 569 9.95 25.58 -2.68
CA GLU A 569 9.12 24.79 -3.60
C GLU A 569 7.68 25.32 -3.66
N LYS A 570 7.06 25.62 -2.51
CA LYS A 570 5.72 26.23 -2.44
C LYS A 570 5.68 27.60 -3.11
N VAL A 571 6.66 28.46 -2.82
CA VAL A 571 6.80 29.77 -3.47
C VAL A 571 6.87 29.61 -4.99
N THR A 572 7.70 28.68 -5.47
CA THR A 572 7.84 28.40 -6.89
C THR A 572 6.51 27.98 -7.51
N ALA A 573 5.76 27.10 -6.83
CA ALA A 573 4.45 26.63 -7.29
C ALA A 573 3.42 27.78 -7.38
N ILE A 574 3.36 28.65 -6.36
CA ILE A 574 2.45 29.81 -6.34
C ILE A 574 2.80 30.78 -7.49
N LEU A 575 4.06 31.16 -7.62
CA LEU A 575 4.50 32.09 -8.67
C LEU A 575 4.33 31.48 -10.06
N HIS A 576 4.62 30.18 -10.24
CA HIS A 576 4.38 29.46 -11.49
C HIS A 576 2.89 29.50 -11.87
N ARG A 577 2.00 29.25 -10.91
CA ARG A 577 0.55 29.36 -11.12
C ARG A 577 0.16 30.76 -11.57
N LEU A 578 0.67 31.82 -10.93
CA LEU A 578 0.36 33.22 -11.23
C LEU A 578 0.87 33.66 -12.59
N TYR A 579 2.09 33.27 -12.97
CA TYR A 579 2.75 33.74 -14.20
C TYR A 579 2.49 32.89 -15.42
N ILE A 580 2.44 31.56 -15.24
CA ILE A 580 2.43 30.60 -16.35
C ILE A 580 1.02 30.02 -16.56
N GLU A 581 0.40 29.49 -15.50
CA GLU A 581 -0.86 28.76 -15.65
C GLU A 581 -2.08 29.66 -15.78
N THR A 582 -2.18 30.69 -14.94
CA THR A 582 -3.32 31.62 -14.95
C THR A 582 -3.05 32.90 -15.70
N SER A 583 -1.77 33.20 -15.96
CA SER A 583 -1.32 34.44 -16.58
C SER A 583 -1.91 35.71 -15.90
N ALA A 584 -2.05 35.63 -14.58
CA ALA A 584 -2.67 36.68 -13.79
C ALA A 584 -1.96 38.03 -13.95
N TYR A 585 -0.63 38.02 -14.13
CA TYR A 585 0.20 39.21 -14.38
C TYR A 585 0.38 39.55 -15.86
N SER A 586 -0.15 38.75 -16.78
CA SER A 586 -0.07 39.08 -18.20
C SER A 586 -1.13 40.12 -18.58
N GLU A 587 -0.72 41.18 -19.24
CA GLU A 587 -1.64 42.22 -19.79
C GLU A 587 -2.60 41.61 -20.83
N SER A 588 -2.09 40.66 -21.63
CA SER A 588 -2.85 39.98 -22.69
C SER A 588 -3.85 38.93 -22.20
N LYS A 589 -3.76 38.51 -20.93
CA LYS A 589 -4.58 37.42 -20.34
C LYS A 589 -4.55 36.11 -21.15
N LEU A 590 -3.42 35.87 -21.83
CA LEU A 590 -3.20 34.61 -22.57
C LEU A 590 -2.61 33.54 -21.65
N LYS A 591 -3.02 32.32 -21.84
CA LYS A 591 -2.49 31.16 -21.12
C LYS A 591 -1.10 30.79 -21.67
N LEU A 592 -0.04 31.19 -20.96
CA LEU A 592 1.33 31.14 -21.45
C LEU A 592 1.91 29.72 -21.49
N ASP A 593 1.33 28.77 -20.76
CA ASP A 593 1.72 27.36 -20.81
C ASP A 593 1.60 26.74 -22.21
N LYS A 594 0.76 27.33 -23.06
CA LYS A 594 0.53 26.90 -24.46
C LYS A 594 1.41 27.61 -25.48
N ILE A 595 2.22 28.61 -25.08
CA ILE A 595 2.98 29.44 -26.01
C ILE A 595 4.47 29.47 -25.61
N ASP A 596 5.27 28.57 -26.20
CA ASP A 596 6.67 28.40 -25.80
C ASP A 596 7.54 29.66 -25.95
N LEU A 597 7.24 30.50 -26.93
CA LEU A 597 7.99 31.74 -27.16
C LEU A 597 7.87 32.73 -26.00
N LEU A 598 6.70 32.78 -25.34
CA LEU A 598 6.42 33.70 -24.25
C LEU A 598 6.82 33.15 -22.88
N LYS A 599 7.00 31.83 -22.76
CA LYS A 599 7.38 31.20 -21.50
C LYS A 599 8.69 31.77 -20.93
N LYS A 600 9.70 31.96 -21.78
CA LYS A 600 11.02 32.44 -21.33
C LYS A 600 10.94 33.85 -20.71
N GLU A 601 10.15 34.72 -21.27
CA GLU A 601 9.93 36.05 -20.72
C GLU A 601 9.11 36.01 -19.42
N ALA A 602 8.10 35.15 -19.38
CA ALA A 602 7.29 34.94 -18.18
C ALA A 602 8.11 34.40 -17.00
N TYR A 603 9.01 33.43 -17.24
CA TYR A 603 9.92 32.94 -16.21
C TYR A 603 10.88 34.00 -15.70
N LYS A 604 11.38 34.89 -16.58
CA LYS A 604 12.22 36.01 -16.17
C LYS A 604 11.47 36.97 -15.27
N LYS A 605 10.23 37.37 -15.64
CA LYS A 605 9.37 38.20 -14.81
C LYS A 605 9.00 37.54 -13.47
N MET A 606 8.81 36.24 -13.48
CA MET A 606 8.57 35.44 -12.27
C MET A 606 9.78 35.51 -11.32
N GLU A 607 11.01 35.39 -11.84
CA GLU A 607 12.25 35.51 -11.07
C GLU A 607 12.42 36.93 -10.50
N GLU A 608 12.17 37.98 -11.31
CA GLU A 608 12.20 39.37 -10.87
C GLU A 608 11.20 39.63 -9.74
N LYS A 609 9.96 39.12 -9.86
CA LYS A 609 8.93 39.25 -8.82
C LYS A 609 9.28 38.48 -7.54
N SER A 610 9.85 37.30 -7.69
CA SER A 610 10.38 36.51 -6.58
C SER A 610 11.40 37.30 -5.77
N ALA A 611 12.39 37.91 -6.45
CA ALA A 611 13.41 38.74 -5.83
C ALA A 611 12.81 40.01 -5.14
N GLU A 612 11.82 40.63 -5.77
CA GLU A 612 11.09 41.77 -5.19
C GLU A 612 10.40 41.37 -3.88
N LEU A 613 9.60 40.26 -3.88
CA LEU A 613 8.87 39.82 -2.70
C LEU A 613 9.81 39.41 -1.57
N TYR A 614 10.93 38.77 -1.92
CA TYR A 614 11.95 38.44 -0.94
C TYR A 614 12.57 39.66 -0.29
N THR A 615 12.91 40.69 -1.09
CA THR A 615 13.45 41.94 -0.60
C THR A 615 12.44 42.66 0.32
N GLN A 616 11.17 42.71 -0.06
CA GLN A 616 10.10 43.24 0.77
C GLN A 616 10.00 42.52 2.12
N THR A 617 10.18 41.19 2.12
CA THR A 617 10.15 40.40 3.36
C THR A 617 11.35 40.71 4.25
N LEU A 618 12.56 40.88 3.69
CA LEU A 618 13.74 41.28 4.42
C LEU A 618 13.56 42.68 5.04
N GLU A 619 12.98 43.64 4.30
CA GLU A 619 12.70 44.98 4.79
C GLU A 619 11.70 44.99 5.95
N VAL A 620 10.62 44.17 5.83
CA VAL A 620 9.59 44.05 6.87
C VAL A 620 10.16 43.46 8.15
N LEU A 621 11.07 42.49 8.04
CA LEU A 621 11.70 41.80 9.21
C LEU A 621 12.94 42.53 9.71
N GLY A 622 13.54 43.43 8.93
CA GLY A 622 14.83 44.06 9.23
C GLY A 622 14.87 44.80 10.56
N SER A 623 13.76 45.43 10.96
CA SER A 623 13.64 46.14 12.26
C SER A 623 13.44 45.19 13.43
N ASP A 624 13.14 43.94 13.19
CA ASP A 624 12.72 42.99 14.23
C ASP A 624 13.78 41.94 14.57
N LYS A 625 15.01 42.11 14.12
CA LYS A 625 16.09 41.12 14.39
C LYS A 625 16.21 40.74 15.87
N GLU A 626 16.21 41.71 16.78
CA GLU A 626 16.28 41.45 18.21
C GLU A 626 15.03 40.75 18.76
N LEU A 627 13.85 41.07 18.19
CA LEU A 627 12.60 40.40 18.53
C LEU A 627 12.59 38.94 18.04
N ILE A 628 13.15 38.70 16.84
CA ILE A 628 13.33 37.32 16.30
C ILE A 628 14.17 36.50 17.27
N GLU A 629 15.32 37.01 17.71
CA GLU A 629 16.23 36.33 18.64
C GLU A 629 15.56 36.09 20.02
N HIS A 630 14.81 37.10 20.52
CA HIS A 630 14.07 36.98 21.78
C HIS A 630 13.02 35.84 21.71
N LEU A 631 12.14 35.90 20.73
CA LEU A 631 11.09 34.89 20.57
C LEU A 631 11.67 33.48 20.26
N ALA A 632 12.76 33.42 19.51
CA ALA A 632 13.44 32.17 19.24
C ALA A 632 14.01 31.54 20.52
N THR A 633 14.53 32.36 21.45
CA THR A 633 15.00 31.90 22.76
C THR A 633 13.87 31.28 23.58
N GLU A 634 12.71 31.96 23.64
CA GLU A 634 11.52 31.41 24.29
C GLU A 634 11.05 30.09 23.66
N LEU A 635 11.08 30.01 22.31
CA LEU A 635 10.71 28.78 21.59
C LEU A 635 11.72 27.64 21.84
N ILE A 636 13.00 27.95 22.01
CA ILE A 636 14.02 26.96 22.38
C ILE A 636 13.72 26.39 23.77
N GLU A 637 13.38 27.22 24.74
CA GLU A 637 13.12 26.78 26.10
C GLU A 637 11.84 25.94 26.20
N ARG A 638 10.74 26.42 25.59
CA ARG A 638 9.39 25.85 25.74
C ARG A 638 9.06 24.79 24.70
N TRP A 639 9.79 24.70 23.58
CA TRP A 639 9.55 23.86 22.40
C TRP A 639 8.31 24.25 21.57
N VAL A 640 7.29 24.74 22.22
CA VAL A 640 6.01 25.15 21.62
C VAL A 640 5.57 26.48 22.25
N LEU A 641 5.12 27.39 21.44
CA LEU A 641 4.48 28.65 21.87
C LEU A 641 3.09 28.72 21.26
N SER A 642 2.08 28.85 22.10
CA SER A 642 0.71 29.13 21.63
C SER A 642 0.60 30.58 21.14
N LYS A 643 -0.47 30.86 20.38
CA LYS A 643 -0.76 32.24 19.91
C LYS A 643 -0.77 33.26 21.06
N ASP A 644 -1.41 32.93 22.18
CA ASP A 644 -1.54 33.82 23.32
C ASP A 644 -0.17 34.09 23.96
N GLU A 645 0.65 33.08 24.15
CA GLU A 645 1.99 33.20 24.71
C GLU A 645 2.91 34.07 23.82
N ILE A 646 2.84 33.86 22.50
CA ILE A 646 3.65 34.68 21.56
C ILE A 646 3.27 36.14 21.63
N PHE A 647 1.98 36.48 21.64
CA PHE A 647 1.52 37.84 21.74
C PHE A 647 1.90 38.47 23.09
N GLU A 648 1.85 37.70 24.17
CA GLU A 648 2.31 38.15 25.51
C GLU A 648 3.81 38.48 25.50
N GLU A 649 4.64 37.60 24.91
CA GLU A 649 6.10 37.83 24.81
C GLU A 649 6.43 39.07 23.92
N ILE A 650 5.69 39.27 22.82
CA ILE A 650 5.83 40.49 22.00
C ILE A 650 5.51 41.75 22.82
N MET A 651 4.46 41.72 23.62
CA MET A 651 4.07 42.88 24.45
C MET A 651 5.09 43.14 25.55
N LYS A 652 5.60 42.09 26.21
CA LYS A 652 6.68 42.19 27.21
C LYS A 652 7.93 42.83 26.60
N TYR A 653 8.37 42.33 25.44
CA TYR A 653 9.54 42.84 24.73
C TYR A 653 9.39 44.33 24.36
N LYS A 654 8.24 44.72 23.81
CA LYS A 654 7.97 46.15 23.48
C LYS A 654 7.95 47.04 24.72
N ALA A 655 7.39 46.57 25.84
CA ALA A 655 7.39 47.31 27.12
C ALA A 655 8.82 47.47 27.68
N LEU A 656 9.65 46.44 27.61
CA LEU A 656 11.07 46.52 28.01
C LEU A 656 11.85 47.53 27.17
N LYS A 657 11.65 47.55 25.87
CA LYS A 657 12.34 48.47 24.94
C LYS A 657 11.97 49.96 25.20
N ILE A 658 10.72 50.22 25.55
CA ILE A 658 10.26 51.59 25.93
C ILE A 658 10.94 52.03 27.22
N ASN A 659 11.06 51.12 28.22
CA ASN A 659 11.70 51.44 29.51
C ASN A 659 13.23 51.58 29.44
N THR A 660 13.87 51.06 28.41
CA THR A 660 15.34 51.17 28.21
C THR A 660 15.74 52.41 27.40
N VAL A 661 14.78 53.07 26.71
CA VAL A 661 14.99 54.29 25.91
C VAL A 661 14.66 55.58 26.73
N ASN A 662 13.89 55.45 27.82
CA ASN A 662 13.65 56.49 28.80
C ASN A 662 14.64 56.38 29.97
#